data_23c3fa0779012d4a70ba23ca2a57e318
#
_entry.id   23c3fa0779012d4a70ba23ca2a57e318
#
_cell.length_a   1.000
_cell.length_b   1.000
_cell.length_c   1.000
_cell.angle_alpha   90.00
_cell.angle_beta   90.00
_cell.angle_gamma   90.00
#
_symmetry.space_group_name_H-M   'P 1'
#
loop_
_entity.id
_entity.type
_entity.pdbx_description
1 polymer ?
#
loop_
_entity_poly.entity_id
_entity_poly.type
_entity_poly.pdbx_seq_one_letter_code
_entity_poly.pdbx_strand_id
1 'polypeptide(L)'
;MGFLPISKKDMKEQGIEQLDFVFVIGDAYVDHPSFGHAIISRVLQAHGYTVGIISQPDWKDDDSINILGEPRLAFLVMGGNMDSMVNHYYVSKKRRDSDAYTPGGVIGKRPDHAVVAYCNLIRHTHKETPIIIGGIEASLRRMAHYDYWSNSFKRSILLDAQANLISYGMGEKSIVEIADALNSGMDVKDITYIPGTVYKTKDLSLAYDPIVLPAYEDMKADKLKYADSFRVQSENTDPFNGKTLVEPYSNGMYVVQNPPQMPLTKMEMDDVYDLPYERTYHPSYEKDGGVPAIAEIQFSLISCRGCFGACSFCALTFHQGRIIQTRTPESIIKEAKKIIEMPNFKGYIHDVGGPTANFYHPACKKQLKHGVCKHKQCLWPKPCENLDTDHSEYLKLLRKLRELPKVKKVFVRSGIRFDYIMADKDKNSTFFKELVQYHISGQLKVAPEHISDKVLSYMGKPENCVYESFIDKYYKLNEKAGKKQFVVPYLMSSHPGSDMKEAVKLAEYLRDIGYNPQQVQDFYPTPSTMSTVMYYTGVDPRTMKPVYTPKNPHEKAMQRALMQYRNPANYELVKEALHIAGREDLIGFGPECLIKPRQFKKDKDRYQNYKGKNNSGKKDNKKSSGKNGSDKNGSGKNSGKHSERNQGRNAKTKNSKKQNSKNRKR
;
A
#
# COMPACT_ATOMS: atom_id res chain seq x y z
N MET A 1 -14.37 -0.77 28.71
CA MET A 1 -13.22 0.10 28.49
C MET A 1 -13.59 1.02 27.34
N GLY A 2 -13.12 2.24 27.30
CA GLY A 2 -13.37 3.19 26.21
C GLY A 2 -12.17 3.36 25.32
N PHE A 3 -12.19 4.40 24.50
CA PHE A 3 -11.03 4.84 23.75
C PHE A 3 -9.88 5.24 24.67
N LEU A 4 -8.65 5.09 24.19
CA LEU A 4 -7.47 5.62 24.87
C LEU A 4 -7.49 7.15 24.86
N PRO A 5 -6.89 7.85 25.85
CA PRO A 5 -6.95 9.28 25.96
C PRO A 5 -6.30 9.98 24.75
N ILE A 6 -6.98 11.01 24.26
CA ILE A 6 -6.50 11.92 23.21
C ILE A 6 -6.38 13.37 23.72
N SER A 7 -6.74 13.60 24.99
CA SER A 7 -6.68 14.92 25.65
C SER A 7 -6.37 14.80 27.14
N LYS A 8 -5.92 15.87 27.75
CA LYS A 8 -5.74 15.95 29.23
C LYS A 8 -7.04 15.73 29.99
N LYS A 9 -8.19 16.06 29.38
CA LYS A 9 -9.51 15.79 29.96
C LYS A 9 -9.74 14.29 30.05
N ASP A 10 -9.48 13.54 29.00
CA ASP A 10 -9.63 12.08 28.99
C ASP A 10 -8.69 11.41 29.99
N MET A 11 -7.44 11.90 30.09
CA MET A 11 -6.47 11.44 31.11
C MET A 11 -7.05 11.60 32.52
N LYS A 12 -7.58 12.79 32.83
CA LYS A 12 -8.18 13.06 34.13
C LYS A 12 -9.39 12.17 34.42
N GLU A 13 -10.25 11.96 33.43
CA GLU A 13 -11.42 11.07 33.56
C GLU A 13 -11.02 9.60 33.79
N GLN A 14 -9.84 9.18 33.31
CA GLN A 14 -9.28 7.85 33.53
C GLN A 14 -8.32 7.77 34.74
N GLY A 15 -8.15 8.85 35.50
CA GLY A 15 -7.27 8.90 36.67
C GLY A 15 -5.79 8.85 36.34
N ILE A 16 -5.39 9.30 35.14
CA ILE A 16 -4.01 9.28 34.65
C ILE A 16 -3.40 10.67 34.80
N GLU A 17 -2.34 10.80 35.58
CA GLU A 17 -1.59 12.05 35.75
C GLU A 17 -0.53 12.21 34.67
N GLN A 18 0.23 11.15 34.38
CA GLN A 18 1.25 11.10 33.33
C GLN A 18 1.14 9.77 32.58
N LEU A 19 1.26 9.82 31.27
CA LEU A 19 1.27 8.63 30.40
C LEU A 19 2.66 7.98 30.38
N ASP A 20 2.70 6.66 30.30
CA ASP A 20 3.96 5.94 30.05
C ASP A 20 4.42 6.16 28.62
N PHE A 21 3.48 6.08 27.67
CA PHE A 21 3.73 6.29 26.27
C PHE A 21 2.75 7.28 25.64
N VAL A 22 3.27 8.14 24.76
CA VAL A 22 2.46 8.97 23.86
C VAL A 22 2.69 8.47 22.45
N PHE A 23 1.63 7.98 21.80
CA PHE A 23 1.71 7.44 20.45
C PHE A 23 1.26 8.47 19.41
N VAL A 24 2.20 8.94 18.60
CA VAL A 24 1.99 9.91 17.51
C VAL A 24 1.77 9.16 16.20
N ILE A 25 0.63 9.38 15.57
CA ILE A 25 0.21 8.63 14.39
C ILE A 25 -0.19 9.54 13.22
N GLY A 26 0.13 9.10 11.99
CA GLY A 26 -0.25 9.80 10.77
C GLY A 26 -1.69 9.58 10.31
N ASP A 27 -2.40 8.59 10.86
CA ASP A 27 -3.81 8.31 10.59
C ASP A 27 -4.70 9.00 11.62
N ALA A 28 -6.00 9.16 11.33
CA ALA A 28 -7.01 9.38 12.35
C ALA A 28 -7.04 8.20 13.34
N TYR A 29 -7.41 8.45 14.59
CA TYR A 29 -7.49 7.40 15.60
C TYR A 29 -8.69 6.47 15.34
N VAL A 30 -8.38 5.27 14.87
CA VAL A 30 -9.31 4.16 14.68
C VAL A 30 -8.87 3.02 15.58
N ASP A 31 -9.68 2.68 16.57
CA ASP A 31 -9.39 1.60 17.52
C ASP A 31 -9.91 0.26 16.98
N HIS A 32 -9.19 -0.30 16.04
CA HIS A 32 -9.56 -1.55 15.36
C HIS A 32 -8.32 -2.42 15.11
N PRO A 33 -8.41 -3.77 15.24
CA PRO A 33 -7.27 -4.67 15.08
C PRO A 33 -6.70 -4.77 13.65
N SER A 34 -7.22 -3.99 12.71
CA SER A 34 -6.61 -3.77 11.39
C SER A 34 -5.63 -2.60 11.36
N PHE A 35 -5.46 -1.87 12.47
CA PHE A 35 -4.56 -0.73 12.58
C PHE A 35 -3.42 -1.04 13.55
N GLY A 36 -2.18 -0.82 13.09
CA GLY A 36 -0.99 -1.12 13.88
C GLY A 36 -0.92 -0.33 15.19
N HIS A 37 -1.32 0.94 15.18
CA HIS A 37 -1.33 1.75 16.41
C HIS A 37 -2.33 1.22 17.45
N ALA A 38 -3.51 0.77 17.01
CA ALA A 38 -4.50 0.21 17.93
C ALA A 38 -3.97 -1.09 18.56
N ILE A 39 -3.35 -1.97 17.76
CA ILE A 39 -2.76 -3.20 18.27
C ILE A 39 -1.68 -2.91 19.31
N ILE A 40 -0.68 -2.11 18.96
CA ILE A 40 0.47 -1.81 19.83
C ILE A 40 0.00 -1.11 21.12
N SER A 41 -0.91 -0.14 21.02
CA SER A 41 -1.43 0.56 22.19
C SER A 41 -2.21 -0.37 23.13
N ARG A 42 -3.06 -1.25 22.57
CA ARG A 42 -3.84 -2.20 23.40
C ARG A 42 -2.97 -3.30 23.99
N VAL A 43 -1.91 -3.73 23.26
CA VAL A 43 -0.92 -4.67 23.81
C VAL A 43 -0.19 -4.03 25.01
N LEU A 44 0.29 -2.80 24.89
CA LEU A 44 0.94 -2.09 26.00
C LEU A 44 -0.04 -1.91 27.17
N GLN A 45 -1.30 -1.53 26.92
CA GLN A 45 -2.33 -1.41 27.95
C GLN A 45 -2.59 -2.74 28.67
N ALA A 46 -2.62 -3.85 27.94
CA ALA A 46 -2.78 -5.18 28.53
C ALA A 46 -1.60 -5.60 29.43
N HIS A 47 -0.41 -5.01 29.21
CA HIS A 47 0.77 -5.20 30.05
C HIS A 47 0.92 -4.14 31.16
N GLY A 48 -0.14 -3.35 31.43
CA GLY A 48 -0.19 -2.41 32.53
C GLY A 48 0.38 -1.02 32.24
N TYR A 49 0.74 -0.71 31.00
CA TYR A 49 1.23 0.59 30.59
C TYR A 49 0.11 1.55 30.20
N THR A 50 0.22 2.80 30.56
CA THR A 50 -0.70 3.87 30.13
C THR A 50 -0.26 4.44 28.79
N VAL A 51 -1.19 4.51 27.83
CA VAL A 51 -0.92 4.99 26.46
C VAL A 51 -1.94 6.04 26.06
N GLY A 52 -1.46 7.17 25.53
CA GLY A 52 -2.30 8.20 24.89
C GLY A 52 -2.01 8.32 23.40
N ILE A 53 -2.98 8.79 22.64
CA ILE A 53 -2.89 8.89 21.17
C ILE A 53 -2.91 10.36 20.74
N ILE A 54 -1.88 10.79 20.01
CA ILE A 54 -1.87 12.04 19.25
C ILE A 54 -1.99 11.70 17.77
N SER A 55 -3.15 12.00 17.22
CA SER A 55 -3.50 11.66 15.83
C SER A 55 -3.34 12.89 14.94
N GLN A 56 -2.54 12.75 13.88
CA GLN A 56 -2.34 13.80 12.88
C GLN A 56 -2.04 15.19 13.48
N PRO A 57 -1.00 15.33 14.36
CA PRO A 57 -0.64 16.64 14.89
C PRO A 57 -0.27 17.59 13.75
N ASP A 58 -0.54 18.88 13.93
CA ASP A 58 -0.08 19.89 12.99
C ASP A 58 1.43 20.05 13.08
N TRP A 59 2.14 19.51 12.09
CA TRP A 59 3.62 19.52 12.06
C TRP A 59 4.26 20.91 11.89
N LYS A 60 3.43 21.95 11.83
CA LYS A 60 3.85 23.36 11.80
C LYS A 60 3.63 24.07 13.12
N ASP A 61 3.08 23.36 14.10
CA ASP A 61 2.72 23.89 15.40
C ASP A 61 3.28 22.98 16.50
N ASP A 62 4.28 23.47 17.20
CA ASP A 62 4.96 22.73 18.28
C ASP A 62 4.01 22.42 19.45
N ASP A 63 2.95 23.20 19.67
CA ASP A 63 1.98 22.94 20.73
C ASP A 63 1.12 21.69 20.44
N SER A 64 0.99 21.33 19.17
CA SER A 64 0.19 20.16 18.75
C SER A 64 0.72 18.83 19.27
N ILE A 65 2.02 18.75 19.61
CA ILE A 65 2.65 17.54 20.16
C ILE A 65 2.58 17.50 21.70
N ASN A 66 2.27 18.62 22.34
CA ASN A 66 2.27 18.78 23.80
C ASN A 66 0.90 18.55 24.44
N ILE A 67 -0.13 18.26 23.67
CA ILE A 67 -1.53 18.16 24.11
C ILE A 67 -1.74 17.12 25.23
N LEU A 68 -0.91 16.07 25.28
CA LEU A 68 -0.93 15.04 26.33
C LEU A 68 0.19 15.21 27.37
N GLY A 69 1.14 16.09 27.12
CA GLY A 69 2.36 16.26 27.93
C GLY A 69 3.45 15.26 27.58
N GLU A 70 4.55 15.32 28.32
CA GLU A 70 5.70 14.44 28.13
C GLU A 70 5.42 13.04 28.68
N PRO A 71 5.66 11.96 27.91
CA PRO A 71 5.53 10.60 28.41
C PRO A 71 6.65 10.26 29.40
N ARG A 72 6.35 9.38 30.35
CA ARG A 72 7.33 8.90 31.34
C ARG A 72 8.44 8.06 30.70
N LEU A 73 8.14 7.25 29.68
CA LEU A 73 9.06 6.30 29.06
C LEU A 73 9.48 6.72 27.65
N ALA A 74 8.54 6.91 26.72
CA ALA A 74 8.89 7.23 25.35
C ALA A 74 7.72 7.77 24.52
N PHE A 75 8.05 8.53 23.47
CA PHE A 75 7.17 8.71 22.32
C PHE A 75 7.26 7.51 21.37
N LEU A 76 6.11 7.01 20.92
CA LEU A 76 6.00 6.06 19.84
C LEU A 76 5.54 6.79 18.58
N VAL A 77 6.17 6.54 17.42
CA VAL A 77 5.84 7.29 16.20
C VAL A 77 5.66 6.35 15.02
N MET A 78 4.56 6.50 14.28
CA MET A 78 4.33 5.81 13.00
C MET A 78 3.70 6.73 11.96
N GLY A 79 4.00 6.48 10.68
CA GLY A 79 3.46 7.23 9.54
C GLY A 79 2.00 6.94 9.21
N GLY A 80 1.41 5.90 9.81
CA GLY A 80 0.05 5.43 9.57
C GLY A 80 0.01 3.97 9.10
N ASN A 81 -1.18 3.51 8.75
CA ASN A 81 -1.43 2.14 8.26
C ASN A 81 -0.81 1.90 6.88
N MET A 82 -0.60 2.96 6.12
CA MET A 82 0.16 2.99 4.88
C MET A 82 1.39 3.88 5.02
N ASP A 83 2.39 3.63 4.18
CA ASP A 83 3.50 4.56 3.97
C ASP A 83 2.98 5.93 3.54
N SER A 84 3.43 7.02 4.16
CA SER A 84 2.91 8.37 3.94
C SER A 84 3.04 8.81 2.48
N MET A 85 4.16 8.49 1.84
CA MET A 85 4.40 8.87 0.44
C MET A 85 3.54 8.05 -0.52
N VAL A 86 3.36 6.74 -0.27
CA VAL A 86 2.44 5.88 -1.05
C VAL A 86 0.99 6.33 -0.88
N ASN A 87 0.62 6.78 0.31
CA ASN A 87 -0.72 7.29 0.57
C ASN A 87 -1.01 8.63 -0.13
N HIS A 88 0.00 9.50 -0.23
CA HIS A 88 -0.18 10.86 -0.77
C HIS A 88 -0.08 10.94 -2.29
N TYR A 89 0.72 10.08 -2.92
CA TYR A 89 1.06 10.23 -4.33
C TYR A 89 0.72 9.01 -5.17
N TYR A 90 0.36 9.27 -6.42
CA TYR A 90 0.39 8.25 -7.47
C TYR A 90 1.83 7.99 -7.94
N VAL A 91 2.04 6.91 -8.68
CA VAL A 91 3.36 6.61 -9.29
C VAL A 91 3.84 7.74 -10.21
N SER A 92 2.93 8.48 -10.82
CA SER A 92 3.24 9.69 -11.61
C SER A 92 3.74 10.87 -10.79
N LYS A 93 3.87 10.71 -9.47
CA LYS A 93 4.16 11.76 -8.48
C LYS A 93 3.09 12.85 -8.37
N LYS A 94 1.93 12.67 -9.02
CA LYS A 94 0.77 13.52 -8.82
C LYS A 94 0.17 13.22 -7.43
N ARG A 95 -0.19 14.26 -6.70
CA ARG A 95 -0.85 14.12 -5.40
C ARG A 95 -2.24 13.51 -5.58
N ARG A 96 -2.64 12.66 -4.64
CA ARG A 96 -4.00 12.08 -4.61
C ARG A 96 -5.00 13.14 -4.16
N ASP A 97 -6.25 12.92 -4.49
CA ASP A 97 -7.34 13.88 -4.22
C ASP A 97 -8.06 13.59 -2.88
N SER A 98 -7.78 12.45 -2.25
CA SER A 98 -8.38 12.04 -0.96
C SER A 98 -7.44 11.14 -0.15
N ASP A 99 -7.63 11.14 1.17
CA ASP A 99 -6.96 10.25 2.12
C ASP A 99 -8.02 9.52 2.96
N ALA A 100 -8.22 8.22 2.71
CA ALA A 100 -9.22 7.42 3.41
C ALA A 100 -8.97 7.27 4.92
N TYR A 101 -7.75 7.53 5.38
CA TYR A 101 -7.33 7.41 6.78
C TYR A 101 -7.42 8.74 7.55
N THR A 102 -8.03 9.76 6.95
CA THR A 102 -8.21 11.09 7.55
C THR A 102 -9.70 11.37 7.75
N PRO A 103 -10.11 12.14 8.78
CA PRO A 103 -11.49 12.51 8.98
C PRO A 103 -12.09 13.18 7.73
N GLY A 104 -13.28 12.72 7.30
CA GLY A 104 -13.93 13.17 6.08
C GLY A 104 -13.20 12.86 4.77
N GLY A 105 -12.12 12.07 4.80
CA GLY A 105 -11.30 11.79 3.62
C GLY A 105 -10.45 12.96 3.12
N VAL A 106 -10.25 13.99 3.94
CA VAL A 106 -9.57 15.23 3.56
C VAL A 106 -8.07 15.04 3.46
N ILE A 107 -7.48 15.42 2.32
CA ILE A 107 -6.03 15.34 2.11
C ILE A 107 -5.29 16.49 2.81
N GLY A 108 -4.03 16.23 3.21
CA GLY A 108 -3.11 17.25 3.73
C GLY A 108 -3.06 17.37 5.24
N LYS A 109 -3.76 16.52 5.97
CA LYS A 109 -3.64 16.39 7.44
C LYS A 109 -2.37 15.66 7.88
N ARG A 110 -1.84 14.82 7.06
CA ARG A 110 -0.59 14.07 7.25
C ARG A 110 0.54 14.76 6.50
N PRO A 111 1.76 14.92 7.06
CA PRO A 111 2.92 15.40 6.31
C PRO A 111 3.48 14.33 5.36
N ASP A 112 4.24 14.76 4.37
CA ASP A 112 5.12 13.88 3.62
C ASP A 112 6.24 13.38 4.55
N HIS A 113 6.68 12.12 4.38
CA HIS A 113 7.64 11.47 5.28
C HIS A 113 7.24 11.63 6.76
N ALA A 114 6.01 11.23 7.07
CA ALA A 114 5.34 11.52 8.33
C ALA A 114 6.17 11.16 9.58
N VAL A 115 6.85 10.01 9.56
CA VAL A 115 7.71 9.58 10.68
C VAL A 115 8.80 10.61 10.95
N VAL A 116 9.50 11.07 9.90
CA VAL A 116 10.58 12.08 10.06
C VAL A 116 10.02 13.40 10.53
N ALA A 117 8.90 13.85 9.95
CA ALA A 117 8.28 15.13 10.31
C ALA A 117 7.83 15.15 11.78
N TYR A 118 7.17 14.09 12.23
CA TYR A 118 6.72 14.02 13.63
C TYR A 118 7.87 13.85 14.64
N CYS A 119 8.89 13.09 14.29
CA CYS A 119 10.08 13.01 15.16
C CYS A 119 10.79 14.35 15.29
N ASN A 120 10.91 15.12 14.20
CA ASN A 120 11.47 16.48 14.28
C ASN A 120 10.63 17.40 15.16
N LEU A 121 9.28 17.33 15.02
CA LEU A 121 8.37 18.08 15.88
C LEU A 121 8.57 17.74 17.37
N ILE A 122 8.70 16.45 17.71
CA ILE A 122 8.99 16.00 19.07
C ILE A 122 10.34 16.56 19.54
N ARG A 123 11.40 16.51 18.71
CA ARG A 123 12.73 16.98 19.08
C ARG A 123 12.82 18.49 19.29
N HIS A 124 11.94 19.29 18.71
CA HIS A 124 11.85 20.73 19.00
C HIS A 124 11.47 20.99 20.45
N THR A 125 10.56 20.21 21.02
CA THR A 125 9.98 20.41 22.35
C THR A 125 10.56 19.47 23.40
N HIS A 126 10.85 18.22 23.05
CA HIS A 126 11.32 17.13 23.92
C HIS A 126 12.66 16.57 23.42
N LYS A 127 13.75 17.25 23.75
CA LYS A 127 15.09 16.96 23.21
C LYS A 127 15.62 15.61 23.64
N GLU A 128 15.41 15.23 24.89
CA GLU A 128 16.03 14.04 25.51
C GLU A 128 15.08 12.84 25.61
N THR A 129 13.78 13.06 25.54
CA THR A 129 12.77 11.99 25.66
C THR A 129 12.97 10.92 24.57
N PRO A 130 13.01 9.63 24.92
CA PRO A 130 13.17 8.58 23.93
C PRO A 130 12.10 8.61 22.85
N ILE A 131 12.50 8.40 21.59
CA ILE A 131 11.61 8.25 20.45
C ILE A 131 11.84 6.86 19.83
N ILE A 132 10.78 6.06 19.81
CA ILE A 132 10.75 4.74 19.17
C ILE A 132 9.85 4.83 17.95
N ILE A 133 10.40 4.55 16.78
CA ILE A 133 9.64 4.58 15.53
C ILE A 133 9.28 3.18 15.06
N GLY A 134 8.13 3.03 14.42
CA GLY A 134 7.64 1.74 13.94
C GLY A 134 6.67 1.84 12.76
N GLY A 135 5.97 0.75 12.50
CA GLY A 135 5.05 0.63 11.38
C GLY A 135 5.74 0.44 10.04
N ILE A 136 4.95 0.43 8.96
CA ILE A 136 5.45 0.08 7.61
C ILE A 136 6.47 1.09 7.10
N GLU A 137 6.28 2.39 7.32
CA GLU A 137 7.17 3.45 6.84
C GLU A 137 8.57 3.32 7.43
N ALA A 138 8.68 3.11 8.75
CA ALA A 138 9.96 2.88 9.42
C ALA A 138 10.58 1.53 9.04
N SER A 139 9.78 0.46 8.98
CA SER A 139 10.25 -0.88 8.60
C SER A 139 10.90 -0.90 7.23
N LEU A 140 10.33 -0.19 6.25
CA LEU A 140 10.83 -0.19 4.88
C LEU A 140 12.04 0.73 4.67
N ARG A 141 12.32 1.63 5.63
CA ARG A 141 13.44 2.59 5.57
C ARG A 141 14.47 2.38 6.67
N ARG A 142 14.45 1.21 7.33
CA ARG A 142 15.31 0.90 8.48
C ARG A 142 16.81 0.84 8.15
N MET A 143 17.14 0.54 6.90
CA MET A 143 18.50 0.56 6.35
C MET A 143 18.56 1.57 5.19
N ALA A 144 19.74 1.78 4.62
CA ALA A 144 19.89 2.63 3.43
C ALA A 144 19.04 2.12 2.27
N HIS A 145 18.38 3.03 1.59
CA HIS A 145 17.38 2.70 0.58
C HIS A 145 17.29 3.74 -0.54
N TYR A 146 16.78 3.32 -1.69
CA TYR A 146 16.38 4.24 -2.74
C TYR A 146 15.00 4.84 -2.46
N ASP A 147 14.91 6.15 -2.46
CA ASP A 147 13.67 6.90 -2.38
C ASP A 147 13.21 7.35 -3.77
N TYR A 148 12.06 6.84 -4.19
CA TYR A 148 11.50 7.09 -5.52
C TYR A 148 11.09 8.56 -5.73
N TRP A 149 10.53 9.21 -4.70
CA TRP A 149 9.98 10.57 -4.82
C TRP A 149 11.07 11.62 -4.99
N SER A 150 12.12 11.55 -4.20
CA SER A 150 13.30 12.42 -4.33
C SER A 150 14.29 11.92 -5.40
N ASN A 151 14.10 10.70 -5.94
CA ASN A 151 15.01 10.03 -6.86
C ASN A 151 16.45 9.99 -6.32
N SER A 152 16.60 9.72 -5.04
CA SER A 152 17.90 9.73 -4.37
C SER A 152 18.09 8.52 -3.45
N PHE A 153 19.35 8.20 -3.19
CA PHE A 153 19.73 7.18 -2.21
C PHE A 153 19.77 7.82 -0.83
N LYS A 154 18.98 7.28 0.11
CA LYS A 154 18.81 7.79 1.47
C LYS A 154 19.47 6.86 2.48
N ARG A 155 19.94 7.42 3.59
CA ARG A 155 20.42 6.66 4.75
C ARG A 155 19.25 6.09 5.54
N SER A 156 19.53 5.31 6.58
CA SER A 156 18.52 4.78 7.50
C SER A 156 17.62 5.91 8.05
N ILE A 157 16.30 5.66 8.11
CA ILE A 157 15.34 6.57 8.72
C ILE A 157 15.61 6.82 10.20
N LEU A 158 16.28 5.88 10.90
CA LEU A 158 16.70 6.05 12.28
C LEU A 158 17.58 7.31 12.47
N LEU A 159 18.43 7.59 11.48
CA LEU A 159 19.31 8.75 11.49
C LEU A 159 18.59 10.02 11.01
N ASP A 160 17.75 9.90 9.96
CA ASP A 160 17.02 11.03 9.40
C ASP A 160 15.93 11.57 10.34
N ALA A 161 15.25 10.67 11.05
CA ALA A 161 14.25 11.02 12.05
C ALA A 161 14.83 11.40 13.42
N GLN A 162 16.13 11.30 13.63
CA GLN A 162 16.79 11.49 14.94
C GLN A 162 16.14 10.65 16.05
N ALA A 163 15.57 9.49 15.69
CA ALA A 163 14.97 8.57 16.65
C ALA A 163 16.05 7.77 17.41
N ASN A 164 15.64 7.14 18.51
CA ASN A 164 16.53 6.32 19.32
C ASN A 164 16.55 4.87 18.87
N LEU A 165 15.37 4.34 18.54
CA LEU A 165 15.18 2.91 18.22
C LEU A 165 14.09 2.75 17.13
N ILE A 166 14.24 1.73 16.28
CA ILE A 166 13.15 1.26 15.41
C ILE A 166 12.65 -0.08 15.95
N SER A 167 11.34 -0.23 16.13
CA SER A 167 10.67 -1.52 16.22
C SER A 167 10.09 -1.86 14.84
N TYR A 168 10.70 -2.81 14.13
CA TYR A 168 10.32 -3.13 12.76
C TYR A 168 9.53 -4.45 12.67
N GLY A 169 8.75 -4.57 11.62
CA GLY A 169 7.94 -5.76 11.41
C GLY A 169 6.66 -5.75 12.24
N MET A 170 6.29 -6.92 12.76
CA MET A 170 5.16 -7.10 13.67
C MET A 170 5.68 -6.92 15.10
N GLY A 171 5.35 -5.78 15.71
CA GLY A 171 6.06 -5.26 16.89
C GLY A 171 5.49 -5.66 18.24
N GLU A 172 4.50 -6.56 18.32
CA GLU A 172 3.78 -6.86 19.57
C GLU A 172 4.72 -7.33 20.70
N LYS A 173 5.64 -8.26 20.41
CA LYS A 173 6.62 -8.73 21.39
C LYS A 173 7.70 -7.69 21.67
N SER A 174 8.28 -7.14 20.61
CA SER A 174 9.38 -6.19 20.75
C SER A 174 8.98 -4.95 21.56
N ILE A 175 7.74 -4.45 21.39
CA ILE A 175 7.32 -3.26 22.10
C ILE A 175 7.14 -3.49 23.60
N VAL A 176 6.71 -4.69 24.00
CA VAL A 176 6.61 -5.07 25.41
C VAL A 176 8.01 -5.19 26.03
N GLU A 177 8.92 -5.90 25.37
CA GLU A 177 10.30 -6.04 25.83
C GLU A 177 11.01 -4.66 25.95
N ILE A 178 10.75 -3.74 25.00
CA ILE A 178 11.26 -2.36 25.06
C ILE A 178 10.64 -1.61 26.24
N ALA A 179 9.32 -1.75 26.44
CA ALA A 179 8.61 -1.08 27.53
C ALA A 179 9.13 -1.56 28.90
N ASP A 180 9.33 -2.86 29.06
CA ASP A 180 9.85 -3.46 30.29
C ASP A 180 11.31 -3.00 30.56
N ALA A 181 12.16 -2.94 29.53
CA ALA A 181 13.52 -2.43 29.64
C ALA A 181 13.55 -0.96 30.08
N LEU A 182 12.78 -0.08 29.46
CA LEU A 182 12.69 1.32 29.83
C LEU A 182 12.10 1.49 31.26
N ASN A 183 11.08 0.71 31.58
CA ASN A 183 10.43 0.76 32.90
C ASN A 183 11.36 0.28 34.03
N SER A 184 12.31 -0.60 33.72
CA SER A 184 13.35 -1.01 34.68
C SER A 184 14.45 0.04 34.90
N GLY A 185 14.40 1.17 34.18
CA GLY A 185 15.38 2.26 34.25
C GLY A 185 16.56 2.10 33.28
N MET A 186 16.48 1.19 32.31
CA MET A 186 17.51 1.06 31.26
C MET A 186 17.46 2.26 30.32
N ASP A 187 18.63 2.83 30.00
CA ASP A 187 18.71 3.87 28.97
C ASP A 187 18.39 3.28 27.58
N VAL A 188 17.63 4.00 26.79
CA VAL A 188 17.23 3.57 25.44
C VAL A 188 18.41 3.19 24.53
N LYS A 189 19.58 3.84 24.72
CA LYS A 189 20.80 3.53 23.97
C LYS A 189 21.38 2.15 24.28
N ASP A 190 21.06 1.59 25.46
CA ASP A 190 21.54 0.29 25.92
C ASP A 190 20.60 -0.86 25.52
N ILE A 191 19.43 -0.55 24.95
CA ILE A 191 18.50 -1.52 24.38
C ILE A 191 18.98 -1.98 23.01
N THR A 192 20.00 -2.83 22.98
CA THR A 192 20.69 -3.29 21.77
C THR A 192 20.40 -4.77 21.42
N TYR A 193 19.73 -5.49 22.30
CA TYR A 193 19.61 -6.96 22.28
C TYR A 193 18.21 -7.48 21.84
N ILE A 194 17.19 -6.61 21.76
CA ILE A 194 15.83 -7.04 21.50
C ILE A 194 15.65 -7.39 20.01
N PRO A 195 15.16 -8.60 19.66
CA PRO A 195 14.85 -8.96 18.29
C PRO A 195 13.76 -8.05 17.69
N GLY A 196 13.82 -7.83 16.36
CA GLY A 196 12.87 -6.94 15.68
C GLY A 196 13.16 -5.45 15.89
N THR A 197 14.38 -5.09 16.34
CA THR A 197 14.79 -3.70 16.54
C THR A 197 15.96 -3.30 15.62
N VAL A 198 16.10 -1.99 15.43
CA VAL A 198 17.25 -1.36 14.80
C VAL A 198 17.73 -0.22 15.69
N TYR A 199 18.99 -0.22 16.03
CA TYR A 199 19.63 0.81 16.87
C TYR A 199 20.84 1.42 16.18
N LYS A 200 21.38 2.50 16.74
CA LYS A 200 22.60 3.17 16.28
C LYS A 200 23.65 3.14 17.36
N THR A 201 24.91 2.89 17.00
CA THR A 201 26.03 2.83 17.95
C THR A 201 27.33 3.23 17.27
N LYS A 202 28.33 3.60 18.09
CA LYS A 202 29.72 3.73 17.66
C LYS A 202 30.57 2.52 18.09
N ASP A 203 30.00 1.65 18.91
CA ASP A 203 30.66 0.47 19.45
C ASP A 203 30.01 -0.82 18.88
N LEU A 204 30.74 -1.56 18.05
CA LEU A 204 30.31 -2.82 17.47
C LEU A 204 30.45 -4.02 18.41
N SER A 205 31.11 -3.89 19.55
CA SER A 205 31.24 -4.99 20.54
C SER A 205 29.87 -5.47 21.05
N LEU A 206 28.83 -4.61 20.92
CA LEU A 206 27.46 -4.92 21.28
C LEU A 206 26.70 -5.76 20.24
N ALA A 207 27.24 -5.92 19.03
CA ALA A 207 26.60 -6.67 17.95
C ALA A 207 27.08 -8.13 17.96
N TYR A 208 26.15 -9.07 18.15
CA TYR A 208 26.47 -10.50 18.17
C TYR A 208 26.51 -11.09 16.75
N ASP A 209 27.63 -11.73 16.37
CA ASP A 209 27.88 -12.43 15.09
C ASP A 209 27.32 -11.68 13.85
N PRO A 210 27.71 -10.38 13.66
CA PRO A 210 27.09 -9.54 12.67
C PRO A 210 27.62 -9.81 11.26
N ILE A 211 26.76 -9.59 10.26
CA ILE A 211 27.17 -9.42 8.87
C ILE A 211 27.35 -7.91 8.64
N VAL A 212 28.55 -7.48 8.30
CA VAL A 212 28.83 -6.10 7.95
C VAL A 212 28.52 -5.88 6.47
N LEU A 213 27.55 -4.99 6.21
CA LEU A 213 27.16 -4.58 4.87
C LEU A 213 28.15 -3.56 4.30
N PRO A 214 28.16 -3.30 2.99
CA PRO A 214 28.88 -2.16 2.43
C PRO A 214 28.48 -0.85 3.12
N ALA A 215 29.42 0.08 3.29
CA ALA A 215 29.14 1.37 3.90
C ALA A 215 28.14 2.17 3.07
N TYR A 216 27.34 3.04 3.74
CA TYR A 216 26.34 3.89 3.07
C TYR A 216 26.95 4.69 1.91
N GLU A 217 28.12 5.30 2.13
CA GLU A 217 28.82 6.11 1.13
C GLU A 217 29.23 5.26 -0.09
N ASP A 218 29.68 4.04 0.16
CA ASP A 218 30.03 3.09 -0.89
C ASP A 218 28.81 2.69 -1.72
N MET A 219 27.69 2.36 -1.07
CA MET A 219 26.43 2.03 -1.74
C MET A 219 25.84 3.21 -2.52
N LYS A 220 26.06 4.43 -2.04
CA LYS A 220 25.65 5.67 -2.73
C LYS A 220 26.49 5.92 -3.98
N ALA A 221 27.79 5.59 -3.95
CA ALA A 221 28.70 5.73 -5.07
C ALA A 221 28.53 4.59 -6.09
N ASP A 222 28.31 3.36 -5.63
CA ASP A 222 28.21 2.16 -6.45
C ASP A 222 26.89 1.42 -6.23
N LYS A 223 26.01 1.45 -7.24
CA LYS A 223 24.70 0.79 -7.20
C LYS A 223 24.79 -0.73 -7.10
N LEU A 224 25.89 -1.35 -7.54
CA LEU A 224 26.07 -2.80 -7.42
C LEU A 224 26.31 -3.19 -5.97
N LYS A 225 27.04 -2.37 -5.20
CA LYS A 225 27.20 -2.57 -3.75
C LYS A 225 25.85 -2.49 -3.03
N TYR A 226 24.95 -1.58 -3.46
CA TYR A 226 23.59 -1.55 -2.92
C TYR A 226 22.77 -2.78 -3.30
N ALA A 227 22.88 -3.27 -4.53
CA ALA A 227 22.22 -4.50 -4.94
C ALA A 227 22.67 -5.71 -4.11
N ASP A 228 23.98 -5.84 -3.85
CA ASP A 228 24.53 -6.88 -3.01
C ASP A 228 24.09 -6.75 -1.55
N SER A 229 24.17 -5.53 -0.98
CA SER A 229 23.65 -5.24 0.37
C SER A 229 22.20 -5.69 0.51
N PHE A 230 21.33 -5.35 -0.46
CA PHE A 230 19.93 -5.74 -0.41
C PHE A 230 19.74 -7.27 -0.55
N ARG A 231 20.57 -7.95 -1.35
CA ARG A 231 20.57 -9.42 -1.40
C ARG A 231 20.78 -10.00 -0.02
N VAL A 232 21.81 -9.53 0.71
CA VAL A 232 22.10 -9.96 2.09
C VAL A 232 20.93 -9.64 3.03
N GLN A 233 20.35 -8.43 2.94
CA GLN A 233 19.17 -8.06 3.73
C GLN A 233 17.99 -9.00 3.47
N SER A 234 17.71 -9.35 2.20
CA SER A 234 16.60 -10.23 1.82
C SER A 234 16.78 -11.67 2.31
N GLU A 235 18.01 -12.13 2.44
CA GLU A 235 18.36 -13.46 2.97
C GLU A 235 18.29 -13.54 4.51
N ASN A 236 18.20 -12.39 5.20
CA ASN A 236 18.17 -12.29 6.66
C ASN A 236 16.85 -11.71 7.19
N THR A 237 15.73 -12.00 6.51
CA THR A 237 14.37 -11.59 6.92
C THR A 237 13.64 -12.63 7.77
N ASP A 238 14.32 -13.68 8.19
CA ASP A 238 13.73 -14.80 8.92
C ASP A 238 14.20 -14.83 10.38
N PRO A 239 13.29 -15.00 11.35
CA PRO A 239 13.65 -14.98 12.78
C PRO A 239 14.48 -16.18 13.24
N PHE A 240 14.41 -17.33 12.56
CA PHE A 240 15.14 -18.53 12.96
C PHE A 240 16.59 -18.58 12.48
N ASN A 241 16.87 -17.98 11.33
CA ASN A 241 18.17 -18.09 10.67
C ASN A 241 18.72 -16.75 10.14
N GLY A 242 18.03 -15.65 10.42
CA GLY A 242 18.51 -14.29 10.17
C GLY A 242 19.66 -13.94 11.12
N LYS A 243 20.61 -13.15 10.64
CA LYS A 243 21.72 -12.61 11.42
C LYS A 243 21.57 -11.13 11.67
N THR A 244 22.30 -10.63 12.65
CA THR A 244 22.47 -9.20 12.86
C THR A 244 23.15 -8.58 11.65
N LEU A 245 22.62 -7.46 11.15
CA LEU A 245 23.17 -6.72 10.01
C LEU A 245 23.71 -5.37 10.48
N VAL A 246 24.90 -5.01 10.05
CA VAL A 246 25.57 -3.75 10.40
C VAL A 246 25.80 -2.93 9.14
N GLU A 247 25.30 -1.72 9.11
CA GLU A 247 25.51 -0.75 8.04
C GLU A 247 26.42 0.39 8.55
N PRO A 248 27.69 0.47 8.06
CA PRO A 248 28.63 1.51 8.45
C PRO A 248 28.33 2.86 7.78
N TYR A 249 28.69 3.96 8.49
CA TYR A 249 28.66 5.33 8.03
C TYR A 249 30.02 6.01 8.25
N SER A 250 30.40 6.95 7.38
CA SER A 250 31.73 7.61 7.36
C SER A 250 32.10 8.34 8.65
N ASN A 251 31.10 8.73 9.47
CA ASN A 251 31.32 9.40 10.74
C ASN A 251 31.61 8.47 11.93
N GLY A 252 31.90 7.20 11.68
CA GLY A 252 32.11 6.18 12.70
C GLY A 252 30.84 5.71 13.39
N MET A 253 29.67 6.04 12.86
CA MET A 253 28.37 5.54 13.30
C MET A 253 28.02 4.25 12.58
N TYR A 254 27.39 3.34 13.26
CA TYR A 254 26.83 2.12 12.72
C TYR A 254 25.31 2.10 12.98
N VAL A 255 24.55 1.66 11.98
CA VAL A 255 23.15 1.26 12.16
C VAL A 255 23.13 -0.25 12.20
N VAL A 256 22.61 -0.81 13.29
CA VAL A 256 22.60 -2.25 13.57
C VAL A 256 21.16 -2.74 13.59
N GLN A 257 20.85 -3.69 12.70
CA GLN A 257 19.56 -4.38 12.66
C GLN A 257 19.69 -5.74 13.35
N ASN A 258 18.97 -5.94 14.44
CA ASN A 258 18.82 -7.25 15.05
C ASN A 258 18.01 -8.19 14.16
N PRO A 259 18.11 -9.52 14.31
CA PRO A 259 17.22 -10.46 13.63
C PRO A 259 15.74 -10.11 13.87
N PRO A 260 14.82 -10.48 12.96
CA PRO A 260 13.40 -10.27 13.19
C PRO A 260 12.91 -10.93 14.47
N GLN A 261 11.86 -10.36 15.09
CA GLN A 261 11.20 -10.98 16.23
C GLN A 261 10.52 -12.29 15.83
N MET A 262 10.48 -13.25 16.76
CA MET A 262 9.78 -14.52 16.55
C MET A 262 8.30 -14.29 16.27
N PRO A 263 7.72 -15.02 15.29
CA PRO A 263 6.29 -14.88 14.97
C PRO A 263 5.45 -15.23 16.18
N LEU A 264 4.28 -14.60 16.29
CA LEU A 264 3.31 -14.96 17.30
C LEU A 264 2.81 -16.39 17.08
N THR A 265 2.67 -17.14 18.15
CA THR A 265 1.95 -18.42 18.17
C THR A 265 0.46 -18.20 17.91
N LYS A 266 -0.30 -19.27 17.66
CA LYS A 266 -1.77 -19.17 17.49
C LYS A 266 -2.44 -18.56 18.75
N MET A 267 -1.99 -18.93 19.94
CA MET A 267 -2.54 -18.41 21.20
C MET A 267 -2.23 -16.92 21.36
N GLU A 268 -0.99 -16.51 21.19
CA GLU A 268 -0.60 -15.08 21.24
C GLU A 268 -1.34 -14.25 20.19
N MET A 269 -1.57 -14.81 18.99
CA MET A 269 -2.42 -14.15 17.98
C MET A 269 -3.87 -14.00 18.49
N ASP A 270 -4.44 -15.03 19.08
CA ASP A 270 -5.78 -14.99 19.61
C ASP A 270 -5.92 -13.96 20.74
N ASP A 271 -4.93 -13.90 21.65
CA ASP A 271 -4.88 -12.92 22.74
C ASP A 271 -4.84 -11.48 22.21
N VAL A 272 -4.00 -11.20 21.20
CA VAL A 272 -3.95 -9.87 20.55
C VAL A 272 -5.30 -9.48 19.94
N TYR A 273 -6.00 -10.40 19.29
CA TYR A 273 -7.30 -10.09 18.65
C TYR A 273 -8.49 -10.09 19.62
N ASP A 274 -8.33 -10.63 20.83
CA ASP A 274 -9.36 -10.59 21.90
C ASP A 274 -9.29 -9.33 22.76
N LEU A 275 -8.26 -8.50 22.60
CA LEU A 275 -8.12 -7.22 23.29
C LEU A 275 -9.36 -6.33 23.06
N PRO A 276 -9.65 -5.42 23.98
CA PRO A 276 -10.91 -4.66 24.01
C PRO A 276 -10.92 -3.48 23.02
N TYR A 277 -10.88 -3.78 21.71
CA TYR A 277 -11.03 -2.77 20.67
C TYR A 277 -12.46 -2.24 20.58
N GLU A 278 -12.60 -0.91 20.38
CA GLU A 278 -13.88 -0.25 20.13
C GLU A 278 -14.43 -0.53 18.71
N ARG A 279 -13.59 -1.01 17.79
CA ARG A 279 -13.90 -1.38 16.38
C ARG A 279 -14.50 -0.27 15.56
N THR A 280 -14.18 0.96 15.90
CA THR A 280 -14.60 2.16 15.19
C THR A 280 -13.57 3.28 15.36
N TYR A 281 -13.81 4.40 14.69
CA TYR A 281 -13.01 5.61 14.89
C TYR A 281 -13.47 6.38 16.14
N HIS A 282 -12.59 7.24 16.66
CA HIS A 282 -12.90 8.06 17.82
C HIS A 282 -14.08 9.00 17.54
N PRO A 283 -15.05 9.14 18.47
CA PRO A 283 -16.29 9.93 18.26
C PRO A 283 -16.06 11.39 17.87
N SER A 284 -14.92 11.99 18.22
CA SER A 284 -14.58 13.36 17.85
C SER A 284 -14.63 13.63 16.33
N TYR A 285 -14.52 12.59 15.50
CA TYR A 285 -14.53 12.70 14.04
C TYR A 285 -15.94 12.63 13.40
N GLU A 286 -16.97 12.37 14.18
CA GLU A 286 -18.37 12.32 13.67
C GLU A 286 -18.76 13.61 12.93
N LYS A 287 -18.41 14.77 13.52
CA LYS A 287 -18.69 16.09 12.94
C LYS A 287 -17.98 16.32 11.60
N ASP A 288 -16.90 15.61 11.35
CA ASP A 288 -16.10 15.72 10.12
C ASP A 288 -16.49 14.64 9.08
N GLY A 289 -17.54 13.84 9.35
CA GLY A 289 -18.03 12.77 8.47
C GLY A 289 -17.36 11.41 8.70
N GLY A 290 -16.71 11.22 9.86
CA GLY A 290 -16.06 9.97 10.25
C GLY A 290 -14.77 9.70 9.47
N VAL A 291 -14.27 8.46 9.53
CA VAL A 291 -13.04 8.01 8.85
C VAL A 291 -13.40 6.98 7.78
N PRO A 292 -13.26 7.29 6.47
CA PRO A 292 -13.72 6.42 5.38
C PRO A 292 -13.16 5.00 5.41
N ALA A 293 -11.93 4.82 5.89
CA ALA A 293 -11.27 3.51 5.95
C ALA A 293 -12.05 2.46 6.77
N ILE A 294 -12.90 2.88 7.72
CA ILE A 294 -13.68 1.96 8.56
C ILE A 294 -14.66 1.11 7.73
N ALA A 295 -15.18 1.65 6.64
CA ALA A 295 -16.20 0.99 5.82
C ALA A 295 -15.73 -0.36 5.23
N GLU A 296 -14.42 -0.50 4.97
CA GLU A 296 -13.84 -1.71 4.38
C GLU A 296 -13.56 -2.79 5.43
N ILE A 297 -13.33 -2.40 6.69
CA ILE A 297 -12.79 -3.29 7.72
C ILE A 297 -13.77 -3.60 8.85
N GLN A 298 -14.76 -2.77 9.13
CA GLN A 298 -15.65 -2.88 10.29
C GLN A 298 -16.27 -4.27 10.46
N PHE A 299 -16.68 -4.88 9.36
CA PHE A 299 -17.28 -6.22 9.32
C PHE A 299 -16.38 -7.24 8.61
N SER A 300 -15.08 -7.07 8.73
CA SER A 300 -14.07 -7.98 8.20
C SER A 300 -13.31 -8.67 9.33
N LEU A 301 -12.87 -9.90 9.08
CA LEU A 301 -12.15 -10.74 10.03
C LEU A 301 -10.75 -11.01 9.51
N ILE A 302 -9.73 -10.66 10.28
CA ILE A 302 -8.36 -11.03 9.96
C ILE A 302 -8.11 -12.45 10.47
N SER A 303 -7.78 -13.35 9.57
CA SER A 303 -7.54 -14.76 9.88
C SER A 303 -6.04 -15.09 9.99
N CYS A 304 -5.20 -14.33 9.29
CA CYS A 304 -3.76 -14.57 9.25
C CYS A 304 -2.95 -13.31 8.96
N ARG A 305 -1.65 -13.36 9.25
CA ARG A 305 -0.61 -12.39 8.89
C ARG A 305 0.58 -13.10 8.27
N GLY A 306 1.44 -12.33 7.58
CA GLY A 306 2.57 -12.89 6.84
C GLY A 306 2.18 -13.37 5.44
N CYS A 307 3.18 -13.59 4.58
CA CYS A 307 2.92 -14.03 3.20
C CYS A 307 4.13 -14.79 2.63
N PHE A 308 4.00 -16.09 2.40
CA PHE A 308 5.06 -16.88 1.76
C PHE A 308 5.10 -16.75 0.23
N GLY A 309 4.21 -15.94 -0.36
CA GLY A 309 4.22 -15.64 -1.79
C GLY A 309 5.49 -14.94 -2.26
N ALA A 310 6.10 -14.13 -1.40
CA ALA A 310 7.40 -13.47 -1.60
C ALA A 310 7.56 -12.77 -2.97
N CYS A 311 6.48 -12.12 -3.46
CA CYS A 311 6.54 -11.35 -4.71
C CYS A 311 7.56 -10.21 -4.59
N SER A 312 8.39 -10.04 -5.62
CA SER A 312 9.56 -9.14 -5.61
C SER A 312 9.21 -7.66 -5.40
N PHE A 313 8.00 -7.25 -5.77
CA PHE A 313 7.51 -5.87 -5.63
C PHE A 313 6.77 -5.59 -4.32
N CYS A 314 6.49 -6.64 -3.50
CA CYS A 314 5.57 -6.53 -2.38
C CYS A 314 6.30 -6.20 -1.07
N ALA A 315 5.96 -5.05 -0.48
CA ALA A 315 6.49 -4.61 0.81
C ALA A 315 6.06 -5.48 2.00
N LEU A 316 4.91 -6.16 1.90
CA LEU A 316 4.36 -6.96 3.00
C LEU A 316 5.29 -8.11 3.40
N THR A 317 5.96 -8.74 2.44
CA THR A 317 6.94 -9.79 2.74
C THR A 317 8.08 -9.29 3.62
N PHE A 318 8.53 -8.05 3.39
CA PHE A 318 9.65 -7.44 4.12
C PHE A 318 9.22 -6.85 5.46
N HIS A 319 7.92 -6.52 5.60
CA HIS A 319 7.33 -5.99 6.83
C HIS A 319 6.75 -7.09 7.73
N GLN A 320 5.90 -7.98 7.19
CA GLN A 320 5.22 -9.02 7.98
C GLN A 320 5.95 -10.37 8.01
N GLY A 321 6.97 -10.54 7.16
CA GLY A 321 7.70 -11.79 7.03
C GLY A 321 7.00 -12.84 6.15
N ARG A 322 7.65 -13.98 5.99
CA ARG A 322 7.22 -15.10 5.13
C ARG A 322 6.60 -16.27 5.90
N ILE A 323 6.61 -16.22 7.22
CA ILE A 323 5.97 -17.22 8.09
C ILE A 323 4.55 -16.76 8.35
N ILE A 324 3.59 -17.64 8.11
CA ILE A 324 2.18 -17.36 8.35
C ILE A 324 1.89 -17.50 9.84
N GLN A 325 1.31 -16.47 10.42
CA GLN A 325 0.77 -16.42 11.76
C GLN A 325 -0.75 -16.46 11.66
N THR A 326 -1.37 -17.48 12.24
CA THR A 326 -2.82 -17.70 12.12
C THR A 326 -3.49 -17.65 13.47
N ARG A 327 -4.75 -17.23 13.44
CA ARG A 327 -5.67 -17.34 14.58
C ARG A 327 -6.38 -18.70 14.58
N THR A 328 -6.82 -19.12 15.74
CA THR A 328 -7.70 -20.29 15.83
C THR A 328 -9.09 -20.00 15.26
N PRO A 329 -9.79 -21.00 14.72
CA PRO A 329 -11.18 -20.84 14.30
C PRO A 329 -12.08 -20.32 15.42
N GLU A 330 -11.83 -20.73 16.64
CA GLU A 330 -12.57 -20.35 17.85
C GLU A 330 -12.45 -18.85 18.12
N SER A 331 -11.26 -18.29 18.05
CA SER A 331 -10.99 -16.84 18.18
C SER A 331 -11.73 -16.05 17.10
N ILE A 332 -11.66 -16.48 15.85
CA ILE A 332 -12.33 -15.80 14.72
C ILE A 332 -13.85 -15.86 14.88
N ILE A 333 -14.40 -16.99 15.30
CA ILE A 333 -15.84 -17.15 15.55
C ILE A 333 -16.29 -16.29 16.75
N LYS A 334 -15.48 -16.20 17.81
CA LYS A 334 -15.74 -15.32 18.96
C LYS A 334 -15.83 -13.86 18.52
N GLU A 335 -14.89 -13.42 17.68
CA GLU A 335 -14.90 -12.08 17.09
C GLU A 335 -16.12 -11.88 16.18
N ALA A 336 -16.45 -12.84 15.31
CA ALA A 336 -17.62 -12.77 14.45
C ALA A 336 -18.91 -12.60 15.24
N LYS A 337 -19.05 -13.30 16.39
CA LYS A 337 -20.19 -13.13 17.30
C LYS A 337 -20.28 -11.73 17.88
N LYS A 338 -19.15 -11.06 18.18
CA LYS A 338 -19.15 -9.63 18.59
C LYS A 338 -19.62 -8.74 17.45
N ILE A 339 -19.13 -8.98 16.23
CA ILE A 339 -19.45 -8.17 15.03
C ILE A 339 -20.92 -8.26 14.64
N ILE A 340 -21.54 -9.44 14.68
CA ILE A 340 -22.94 -9.63 14.30
C ILE A 340 -23.96 -8.98 15.26
N GLU A 341 -23.53 -8.61 16.46
CA GLU A 341 -24.35 -7.87 17.43
C GLU A 341 -24.23 -6.35 17.27
N MET A 342 -23.30 -5.86 16.44
CA MET A 342 -23.16 -4.42 16.20
C MET A 342 -24.41 -3.84 15.50
N PRO A 343 -24.87 -2.62 15.89
CA PRO A 343 -26.14 -2.06 15.40
C PRO A 343 -26.25 -1.95 13.88
N ASN A 344 -25.14 -1.74 13.20
CA ASN A 344 -25.10 -1.52 11.74
C ASN A 344 -24.84 -2.81 10.94
N PHE A 345 -24.80 -3.98 11.58
CA PHE A 345 -24.57 -5.24 10.88
C PHE A 345 -25.78 -5.64 10.03
N LYS A 346 -25.59 -5.77 8.72
CA LYS A 346 -26.64 -6.10 7.73
C LYS A 346 -26.67 -7.57 7.32
N GLY A 347 -25.92 -8.42 7.99
CA GLY A 347 -25.81 -9.85 7.68
C GLY A 347 -24.65 -10.23 6.76
N TYR A 348 -23.72 -9.32 6.52
CA TYR A 348 -22.60 -9.55 5.62
C TYR A 348 -21.27 -9.46 6.37
N ILE A 349 -20.52 -10.57 6.40
CA ILE A 349 -19.10 -10.55 6.73
C ILE A 349 -18.38 -10.22 5.43
N HIS A 350 -17.73 -9.04 5.41
CA HIS A 350 -17.20 -8.47 4.17
C HIS A 350 -15.95 -9.19 3.70
N ASP A 351 -15.14 -9.69 4.61
CA ASP A 351 -13.93 -10.44 4.31
C ASP A 351 -13.53 -11.37 5.45
N VAL A 352 -12.91 -12.49 5.12
CA VAL A 352 -12.22 -13.38 6.06
C VAL A 352 -10.85 -13.66 5.47
N GLY A 353 -9.81 -12.97 5.95
CA GLY A 353 -8.52 -13.08 5.27
C GLY A 353 -7.37 -12.36 5.94
N GLY A 354 -6.42 -11.98 5.14
CA GLY A 354 -5.17 -11.31 5.53
C GLY A 354 -4.45 -10.83 4.28
N PRO A 355 -3.11 -10.73 4.27
CA PRO A 355 -2.36 -10.34 3.07
C PRO A 355 -2.65 -11.22 1.85
N THR A 356 -2.99 -12.49 2.10
CA THR A 356 -3.47 -13.47 1.11
C THR A 356 -4.49 -14.36 1.82
N ALA A 357 -5.76 -14.29 1.40
CA ALA A 357 -6.87 -14.90 2.15
C ALA A 357 -6.71 -16.41 2.35
N ASN A 358 -6.27 -17.12 1.32
CA ASN A 358 -6.14 -18.58 1.36
C ASN A 358 -4.80 -19.09 1.92
N PHE A 359 -3.99 -18.22 2.56
CA PHE A 359 -2.81 -18.63 3.33
C PHE A 359 -3.18 -18.78 4.81
N TYR A 360 -3.85 -19.86 5.17
CA TYR A 360 -4.37 -20.06 6.52
C TYR A 360 -3.51 -21.00 7.40
N HIS A 361 -2.36 -21.42 6.91
CA HIS A 361 -1.39 -22.21 7.65
C HIS A 361 0.04 -21.95 7.14
N PRO A 362 1.08 -22.31 7.90
CA PRO A 362 2.46 -22.21 7.44
C PRO A 362 2.70 -22.98 6.15
N ALA A 363 3.60 -22.49 5.30
CA ALA A 363 3.85 -23.11 3.99
C ALA A 363 4.31 -24.56 4.08
N CYS A 364 5.03 -24.95 5.13
CA CYS A 364 5.47 -26.32 5.35
C CYS A 364 5.95 -26.54 6.79
N LYS A 365 6.01 -27.80 7.24
CA LYS A 365 6.49 -28.18 8.57
C LYS A 365 7.93 -27.74 8.84
N LYS A 366 8.79 -27.63 7.80
CA LYS A 366 10.16 -27.17 7.94
C LYS A 366 10.24 -25.73 8.43
N GLN A 367 9.34 -24.83 7.95
CA GLN A 367 9.35 -23.42 8.36
C GLN A 367 9.19 -23.24 9.87
N LEU A 368 8.43 -24.10 10.54
CA LEU A 368 8.18 -24.02 11.97
C LEU A 368 9.40 -24.42 12.83
N LYS A 369 10.37 -25.14 12.25
CA LYS A 369 11.57 -25.63 12.96
C LYS A 369 12.85 -24.90 12.54
N HIS A 370 12.96 -24.54 11.27
CA HIS A 370 14.20 -24.05 10.66
C HIS A 370 14.02 -22.72 9.91
N GLY A 371 12.83 -22.12 10.00
CA GLY A 371 12.52 -20.89 9.28
C GLY A 371 12.37 -21.06 7.77
N VAL A 372 12.35 -19.94 7.06
CA VAL A 372 12.17 -19.91 5.61
C VAL A 372 13.45 -20.22 4.84
N CYS A 373 13.30 -20.75 3.65
CA CYS A 373 14.44 -21.00 2.76
C CYS A 373 15.01 -19.67 2.23
N LYS A 374 16.32 -19.43 2.37
CA LYS A 374 16.99 -18.20 1.94
C LYS A 374 16.94 -17.99 0.42
N HIS A 375 17.22 -19.05 -0.36
CA HIS A 375 17.37 -18.99 -1.81
C HIS A 375 16.23 -19.66 -2.58
N LYS A 376 15.08 -19.92 -1.93
CA LYS A 376 13.93 -20.59 -2.56
C LYS A 376 12.61 -19.91 -2.14
N GLN A 377 11.73 -19.71 -3.10
CA GLN A 377 10.35 -19.32 -2.84
C GLN A 377 9.44 -20.53 -2.83
N CYS A 378 8.31 -20.45 -2.09
CA CYS A 378 7.41 -21.59 -1.93
C CYS A 378 6.56 -21.87 -3.17
N LEU A 379 6.28 -20.83 -3.99
CA LEU A 379 5.38 -20.91 -5.15
C LEU A 379 6.08 -20.60 -6.49
N TRP A 380 7.33 -20.12 -6.46
CA TRP A 380 8.05 -19.75 -7.68
C TRP A 380 9.43 -20.45 -7.73
N PRO A 381 9.92 -20.87 -8.92
CA PRO A 381 9.26 -20.85 -10.24
C PRO A 381 8.12 -21.86 -10.35
N LYS A 382 8.10 -22.90 -9.55
CA LYS A 382 7.06 -23.93 -9.40
C LYS A 382 6.76 -24.14 -7.92
N PRO A 383 5.55 -24.60 -7.55
CA PRO A 383 5.25 -24.95 -6.17
C PRO A 383 6.26 -25.93 -5.60
N CYS A 384 6.74 -25.63 -4.39
CA CYS A 384 7.69 -26.50 -3.69
C CYS A 384 7.04 -27.84 -3.35
N GLU A 385 7.73 -28.94 -3.53
CA GLU A 385 7.23 -30.30 -3.22
C GLU A 385 6.77 -30.45 -1.76
N ASN A 386 7.43 -29.74 -0.84
CA ASN A 386 7.11 -29.74 0.58
C ASN A 386 6.01 -28.72 0.94
N LEU A 387 5.47 -27.99 -0.04
CA LEU A 387 4.39 -27.03 0.21
C LEU A 387 3.16 -27.76 0.66
N ASP A 388 2.63 -27.36 1.80
CA ASP A 388 1.30 -27.77 2.24
C ASP A 388 0.27 -26.96 1.46
N THR A 389 -0.58 -27.63 0.69
CA THR A 389 -1.57 -27.02 -0.19
C THR A 389 -3.01 -27.31 0.24
N ASP A 390 -3.20 -27.83 1.47
CA ASP A 390 -4.52 -28.16 2.00
C ASP A 390 -5.29 -26.89 2.42
N HIS A 391 -6.47 -26.70 1.86
CA HIS A 391 -7.38 -25.60 2.21
C HIS A 391 -8.50 -26.03 3.17
N SER A 392 -8.47 -27.25 3.68
CA SER A 392 -9.58 -27.83 4.44
C SER A 392 -9.88 -27.09 5.74
N GLU A 393 -8.87 -26.65 6.49
CA GLU A 393 -9.06 -25.86 7.72
C GLU A 393 -9.72 -24.51 7.44
N TYR A 394 -9.26 -23.81 6.41
CA TYR A 394 -9.84 -22.53 6.01
C TYR A 394 -11.29 -22.70 5.54
N LEU A 395 -11.56 -23.76 4.77
CA LEU A 395 -12.92 -24.08 4.31
C LEU A 395 -13.87 -24.42 5.50
N LYS A 396 -13.40 -25.17 6.48
CA LYS A 396 -14.16 -25.46 7.71
C LYS A 396 -14.51 -24.19 8.47
N LEU A 397 -13.56 -23.25 8.57
CA LEU A 397 -13.81 -21.93 9.17
C LEU A 397 -14.91 -21.17 8.42
N LEU A 398 -14.80 -21.07 7.09
CA LEU A 398 -15.78 -20.37 6.25
C LEU A 398 -17.18 -20.98 6.37
N ARG A 399 -17.31 -22.33 6.48
CA ARG A 399 -18.57 -23.02 6.72
C ARG A 399 -19.17 -22.64 8.07
N LYS A 400 -18.40 -22.73 9.16
CA LYS A 400 -18.84 -22.34 10.50
C LYS A 400 -19.31 -20.88 10.56
N LEU A 401 -18.63 -19.96 9.90
CA LEU A 401 -19.04 -18.55 9.84
C LEU A 401 -20.36 -18.35 9.08
N ARG A 402 -20.66 -19.14 8.05
CA ARG A 402 -21.94 -19.10 7.31
C ARG A 402 -23.11 -19.59 8.16
N GLU A 403 -22.86 -20.46 9.14
CA GLU A 403 -23.87 -21.06 10.01
C GLU A 403 -24.25 -20.17 11.21
N LEU A 404 -23.50 -19.05 11.43
CA LEU A 404 -23.79 -18.14 12.52
C LEU A 404 -25.16 -17.45 12.33
N PRO A 405 -25.93 -17.24 13.41
CA PRO A 405 -27.19 -16.52 13.33
C PRO A 405 -26.95 -15.09 12.79
N LYS A 406 -27.96 -14.53 12.12
CA LYS A 406 -27.90 -13.21 11.46
C LYS A 406 -26.93 -13.11 10.27
N VAL A 407 -26.04 -14.08 10.02
CA VAL A 407 -25.13 -14.07 8.86
C VAL A 407 -25.85 -14.56 7.62
N LYS A 408 -25.96 -13.70 6.62
CA LYS A 408 -26.53 -14.01 5.30
C LYS A 408 -25.46 -14.46 4.30
N LYS A 409 -24.29 -13.83 4.35
CA LYS A 409 -23.16 -14.12 3.45
C LYS A 409 -21.83 -13.87 4.15
N VAL A 410 -20.86 -14.71 3.80
CA VAL A 410 -19.44 -14.55 4.16
C VAL A 410 -18.66 -14.43 2.88
N PHE A 411 -18.01 -13.29 2.67
CA PHE A 411 -17.20 -13.05 1.48
C PHE A 411 -15.71 -13.22 1.75
N VAL A 412 -14.98 -13.56 0.70
CA VAL A 412 -13.51 -13.54 0.63
C VAL A 412 -13.14 -12.49 -0.40
N ARG A 413 -12.66 -11.34 0.07
CA ARG A 413 -12.34 -10.15 -0.76
C ARG A 413 -10.85 -9.82 -0.76
N SER A 414 -10.11 -10.24 0.25
CA SER A 414 -8.64 -10.23 0.26
C SER A 414 -8.11 -11.03 -0.90
N GLY A 415 -6.95 -10.65 -1.43
CA GLY A 415 -6.37 -11.32 -2.58
C GLY A 415 -6.21 -12.82 -2.38
N ILE A 416 -6.62 -13.58 -3.38
CA ILE A 416 -6.45 -15.03 -3.44
C ILE A 416 -5.24 -15.37 -4.31
N ARG A 417 -4.36 -16.23 -3.82
CA ARG A 417 -3.30 -16.84 -4.64
C ARG A 417 -3.89 -17.99 -5.46
N PHE A 418 -4.16 -17.69 -6.72
CA PHE A 418 -4.73 -18.64 -7.66
C PHE A 418 -3.80 -19.83 -7.94
N ASP A 419 -2.49 -19.60 -7.99
CA ASP A 419 -1.46 -20.63 -8.15
C ASP A 419 -1.42 -21.60 -6.96
N TYR A 420 -1.71 -21.13 -5.75
CA TYR A 420 -1.82 -21.98 -4.57
C TYR A 420 -3.09 -22.84 -4.60
N ILE A 421 -4.22 -22.32 -5.13
CA ILE A 421 -5.43 -23.12 -5.40
C ILE A 421 -5.17 -24.19 -6.46
N MET A 422 -4.42 -23.84 -7.52
CA MET A 422 -4.10 -24.78 -8.58
C MET A 422 -3.12 -25.87 -8.14
N ALA A 423 -2.33 -25.62 -7.11
CA ALA A 423 -1.43 -26.59 -6.48
C ALA A 423 -2.13 -27.50 -5.46
N ASP A 424 -3.41 -27.26 -5.12
CA ASP A 424 -4.17 -28.07 -4.18
C ASP A 424 -4.28 -29.51 -4.66
N LYS A 425 -3.93 -30.44 -3.78
CA LYS A 425 -3.94 -31.90 -4.06
C LYS A 425 -5.33 -32.53 -3.96
N ASP A 426 -6.35 -31.78 -3.51
CA ASP A 426 -7.74 -32.25 -3.49
C ASP A 426 -8.25 -32.41 -4.91
N LYS A 427 -8.35 -33.68 -5.37
CA LYS A 427 -8.87 -34.04 -6.71
C LYS A 427 -10.28 -33.52 -6.95
N ASN A 428 -11.08 -33.36 -5.91
CA ASN A 428 -12.44 -32.86 -6.00
C ASN A 428 -12.49 -31.32 -6.09
N SER A 429 -11.38 -30.64 -5.81
CA SER A 429 -11.30 -29.17 -5.75
C SER A 429 -12.41 -28.57 -4.88
N THR A 430 -12.64 -29.16 -3.70
CA THR A 430 -13.76 -28.83 -2.81
C THR A 430 -13.71 -27.37 -2.39
N PHE A 431 -12.53 -26.88 -1.98
CA PHE A 431 -12.35 -25.48 -1.61
C PHE A 431 -12.72 -24.54 -2.78
N PHE A 432 -12.20 -24.81 -3.98
CA PHE A 432 -12.46 -23.92 -5.12
C PHE A 432 -13.95 -23.91 -5.54
N LYS A 433 -14.62 -25.07 -5.49
CA LYS A 433 -16.06 -25.16 -5.74
C LYS A 433 -16.86 -24.33 -4.75
N GLU A 434 -16.61 -24.48 -3.44
CA GLU A 434 -17.35 -23.75 -2.42
C GLU A 434 -17.02 -22.26 -2.41
N LEU A 435 -15.78 -21.88 -2.69
CA LEU A 435 -15.40 -20.49 -2.89
C LEU A 435 -16.28 -19.84 -3.95
N VAL A 436 -16.38 -20.43 -5.12
CA VAL A 436 -17.21 -19.95 -6.25
C VAL A 436 -18.69 -19.91 -5.86
N GLN A 437 -19.17 -20.95 -5.20
CA GLN A 437 -20.59 -21.09 -4.91
C GLN A 437 -21.08 -20.13 -3.81
N TYR A 438 -20.27 -19.85 -2.78
CA TYR A 438 -20.75 -19.20 -1.57
C TYR A 438 -20.03 -17.91 -1.18
N HIS A 439 -18.77 -17.70 -1.59
CA HIS A 439 -17.89 -16.68 -0.99
C HIS A 439 -17.49 -15.53 -1.92
N ILE A 440 -17.98 -15.53 -3.16
CA ILE A 440 -17.71 -14.46 -4.13
C ILE A 440 -18.95 -13.58 -4.29
N SER A 441 -18.77 -12.26 -4.22
CA SER A 441 -19.83 -11.25 -4.29
C SER A 441 -20.20 -10.81 -5.72
N GLY A 442 -19.89 -11.63 -6.73
CA GLY A 442 -20.07 -11.32 -8.16
C GLY A 442 -18.77 -11.05 -8.92
N GLN A 443 -17.74 -10.61 -8.23
CA GLN A 443 -16.40 -10.39 -8.79
C GLN A 443 -15.35 -11.05 -7.92
N LEU A 444 -14.47 -11.84 -8.54
CA LEU A 444 -13.27 -12.36 -7.91
C LEU A 444 -12.07 -11.56 -8.38
N LYS A 445 -11.40 -10.89 -7.44
CA LYS A 445 -10.17 -10.16 -7.71
C LYS A 445 -8.98 -11.10 -7.58
N VAL A 446 -8.18 -11.21 -8.63
CA VAL A 446 -6.94 -11.99 -8.65
C VAL A 446 -5.81 -11.16 -9.24
N ALA A 447 -4.60 -11.46 -8.84
CA ALA A 447 -3.42 -10.66 -9.18
C ALA A 447 -2.41 -11.48 -10.01
N PRO A 448 -2.65 -11.71 -11.32
CA PRO A 448 -1.64 -12.27 -12.20
C PRO A 448 -0.45 -11.31 -12.39
N GLU A 449 -0.69 -10.00 -12.31
CA GLU A 449 0.23 -8.86 -12.44
C GLU A 449 0.72 -8.63 -13.87
N HIS A 450 1.05 -9.66 -14.62
CA HIS A 450 1.46 -9.63 -16.02
C HIS A 450 1.13 -10.96 -16.71
N ILE A 451 1.34 -11.04 -18.04
CA ILE A 451 1.17 -12.29 -18.81
C ILE A 451 2.47 -12.78 -19.44
N SER A 452 3.49 -11.97 -19.48
CA SER A 452 4.81 -12.36 -19.99
C SER A 452 5.58 -13.12 -18.93
N ASP A 453 5.96 -14.36 -19.22
CA ASP A 453 6.74 -15.20 -18.30
C ASP A 453 8.10 -14.58 -17.94
N LYS A 454 8.70 -13.82 -18.88
CA LYS A 454 9.91 -13.03 -18.62
C LYS A 454 9.68 -12.02 -17.50
N VAL A 455 8.60 -11.24 -17.54
CA VAL A 455 8.27 -10.24 -16.53
C VAL A 455 7.84 -10.91 -15.23
N LEU A 456 7.01 -11.96 -15.32
CA LEU A 456 6.55 -12.75 -14.18
C LEU A 456 7.70 -13.36 -13.39
N SER A 457 8.77 -13.80 -14.08
CA SER A 457 9.97 -14.33 -13.41
C SER A 457 10.67 -13.29 -12.54
N TYR A 458 10.76 -12.03 -12.98
CA TYR A 458 11.28 -10.93 -12.17
C TYR A 458 10.36 -10.56 -11.01
N MET A 459 9.06 -10.73 -11.18
CA MET A 459 8.06 -10.52 -10.13
C MET A 459 8.05 -11.64 -9.07
N GLY A 460 8.64 -12.81 -9.34
CA GLY A 460 8.51 -14.01 -8.51
C GLY A 460 7.08 -14.57 -8.53
N LYS A 461 6.43 -14.54 -9.72
CA LYS A 461 5.09 -15.04 -10.00
C LYS A 461 5.15 -16.30 -10.88
N PRO A 462 4.12 -17.16 -10.83
CA PRO A 462 4.04 -18.33 -11.71
C PRO A 462 3.95 -17.93 -13.17
N GLU A 463 4.28 -18.85 -14.07
CA GLU A 463 4.08 -18.71 -15.51
C GLU A 463 2.59 -18.49 -15.85
N ASN A 464 2.32 -17.78 -16.95
CA ASN A 464 0.97 -17.37 -17.33
C ASN A 464 0.02 -18.56 -17.56
N CYS A 465 0.53 -19.71 -18.02
CA CYS A 465 -0.28 -20.91 -18.23
C CYS A 465 -1.00 -21.38 -16.96
N VAL A 466 -0.46 -21.12 -15.76
CA VAL A 466 -1.12 -21.42 -14.48
C VAL A 466 -2.34 -20.52 -14.28
N TYR A 467 -2.22 -19.25 -14.66
CA TYR A 467 -3.34 -18.31 -14.60
C TYR A 467 -4.44 -18.67 -15.59
N GLU A 468 -4.10 -19.00 -16.83
CA GLU A 468 -5.06 -19.44 -17.86
C GLU A 468 -5.81 -20.69 -17.40
N SER A 469 -5.10 -21.69 -16.88
CA SER A 469 -5.71 -22.91 -16.32
C SER A 469 -6.65 -22.61 -15.15
N PHE A 470 -6.31 -21.61 -14.30
CA PHE A 470 -7.19 -21.16 -13.22
C PHE A 470 -8.47 -20.52 -13.78
N ILE A 471 -8.36 -19.65 -14.78
CA ILE A 471 -9.50 -18.97 -15.42
C ILE A 471 -10.46 -19.97 -16.03
N ASP A 472 -9.97 -20.95 -16.78
CA ASP A 472 -10.79 -22.02 -17.39
C ASP A 472 -11.55 -22.79 -16.32
N LYS A 473 -10.85 -23.19 -15.27
CA LYS A 473 -11.47 -23.94 -14.17
C LYS A 473 -12.50 -23.08 -13.42
N TYR A 474 -12.20 -21.79 -13.21
CA TYR A 474 -13.12 -20.86 -12.56
C TYR A 474 -14.44 -20.72 -13.32
N TYR A 475 -14.41 -20.49 -14.63
CA TYR A 475 -15.63 -20.34 -15.43
C TYR A 475 -16.42 -21.63 -15.55
N LYS A 476 -15.77 -22.79 -15.68
CA LYS A 476 -16.43 -24.09 -15.62
C LYS A 476 -17.15 -24.33 -14.29
N LEU A 477 -16.55 -23.88 -13.17
CA LEU A 477 -17.19 -23.98 -11.85
C LEU A 477 -18.36 -22.98 -11.70
N ASN A 478 -18.24 -21.76 -12.25
CA ASN A 478 -19.33 -20.79 -12.30
C ASN A 478 -20.55 -21.32 -13.03
N GLU A 479 -20.35 -21.90 -14.21
CA GLU A 479 -21.40 -22.49 -15.02
C GLU A 479 -22.11 -23.61 -14.25
N LYS A 480 -21.34 -24.56 -13.68
CA LYS A 480 -21.88 -25.65 -12.87
C LYS A 480 -22.65 -25.15 -11.63
N ALA A 481 -22.26 -24.06 -11.06
CA ALA A 481 -22.92 -23.44 -9.90
C ALA A 481 -24.11 -22.52 -10.28
N GLY A 482 -24.39 -22.34 -11.57
CA GLY A 482 -25.44 -21.43 -12.06
C GLY A 482 -25.16 -19.95 -11.71
N LYS A 483 -23.87 -19.56 -11.61
CA LYS A 483 -23.47 -18.19 -11.21
C LYS A 483 -23.07 -17.35 -12.42
N LYS A 484 -23.28 -16.04 -12.30
CA LYS A 484 -22.78 -15.04 -13.26
C LYS A 484 -21.75 -14.16 -12.53
N GLN A 485 -20.56 -14.69 -12.36
CA GLN A 485 -19.46 -14.00 -11.66
C GLN A 485 -18.31 -13.80 -12.63
N PHE A 486 -17.52 -12.75 -12.39
CA PHE A 486 -16.42 -12.34 -13.26
C PHE A 486 -15.11 -12.33 -12.51
N VAL A 487 -14.02 -12.62 -13.21
CA VAL A 487 -12.67 -12.37 -12.71
C VAL A 487 -12.25 -10.95 -13.08
N VAL A 488 -11.72 -10.24 -12.11
CA VAL A 488 -11.10 -8.92 -12.30
C VAL A 488 -9.59 -9.09 -12.10
N PRO A 489 -8.79 -9.15 -13.18
CA PRO A 489 -7.35 -9.27 -13.06
C PRO A 489 -6.72 -7.94 -12.66
N TYR A 490 -5.89 -7.97 -11.62
CA TYR A 490 -4.97 -6.89 -11.33
C TYR A 490 -3.72 -7.08 -12.20
N LEU A 491 -3.44 -6.07 -13.02
CA LEU A 491 -2.31 -6.05 -13.95
C LEU A 491 -1.47 -4.80 -13.71
N MET A 492 -0.17 -4.95 -13.86
CA MET A 492 0.82 -3.92 -13.57
C MET A 492 1.66 -3.63 -14.80
N SER A 493 1.75 -2.36 -15.18
CA SER A 493 2.67 -1.89 -16.22
C SER A 493 4.02 -1.47 -15.64
N SER A 494 5.01 -1.37 -16.47
CA SER A 494 6.31 -0.74 -16.16
C SER A 494 7.11 -1.40 -15.02
N HIS A 495 6.88 -2.67 -14.74
CA HIS A 495 7.73 -3.44 -13.81
C HIS A 495 9.12 -3.67 -14.43
N PRO A 496 10.22 -3.77 -13.64
CA PRO A 496 11.49 -4.25 -14.14
C PRO A 496 11.34 -5.54 -14.96
N GLY A 497 11.97 -5.59 -16.14
CA GLY A 497 11.80 -6.66 -17.12
C GLY A 497 10.77 -6.38 -18.22
N SER A 498 9.84 -5.43 -18.01
CA SER A 498 8.81 -5.07 -19.00
C SER A 498 9.36 -4.03 -19.99
N ASP A 499 9.89 -4.49 -21.11
CA ASP A 499 10.18 -3.64 -22.28
C ASP A 499 8.91 -3.44 -23.13
N MET A 500 9.02 -2.67 -24.21
CA MET A 500 7.86 -2.36 -25.04
C MET A 500 7.25 -3.58 -25.72
N LYS A 501 8.04 -4.60 -26.05
CA LYS A 501 7.53 -5.85 -26.62
C LYS A 501 6.68 -6.62 -25.63
N GLU A 502 7.12 -6.68 -24.37
CA GLU A 502 6.35 -7.34 -23.31
C GLU A 502 5.06 -6.57 -22.97
N ALA A 503 5.08 -5.24 -23.04
CA ALA A 503 3.89 -4.42 -22.85
C ALA A 503 2.85 -4.60 -23.98
N VAL A 504 3.31 -4.78 -25.24
CA VAL A 504 2.43 -5.09 -26.37
C VAL A 504 1.77 -6.45 -26.20
N LYS A 505 2.52 -7.48 -25.78
CA LYS A 505 1.93 -8.81 -25.47
C LYS A 505 0.78 -8.70 -24.45
N LEU A 506 0.96 -7.85 -23.42
CA LEU A 506 -0.11 -7.64 -22.43
C LEU A 506 -1.34 -6.97 -23.08
N ALA A 507 -1.15 -6.02 -23.99
CA ALA A 507 -2.25 -5.39 -24.70
C ALA A 507 -2.99 -6.36 -25.63
N GLU A 508 -2.25 -7.26 -26.34
CA GLU A 508 -2.82 -8.32 -27.15
C GLU A 508 -3.67 -9.25 -26.31
N TYR A 509 -3.17 -9.70 -25.17
CA TYR A 509 -3.92 -10.53 -24.23
C TYR A 509 -5.23 -9.85 -23.78
N LEU A 510 -5.18 -8.54 -23.42
CA LEU A 510 -6.37 -7.78 -23.04
C LEU A 510 -7.39 -7.66 -24.18
N ARG A 511 -6.93 -7.57 -25.44
CA ARG A 511 -7.78 -7.62 -26.63
C ARG A 511 -8.48 -8.98 -26.74
N ASP A 512 -7.72 -10.05 -26.62
CA ASP A 512 -8.18 -11.41 -26.85
C ASP A 512 -9.23 -11.85 -25.83
N ILE A 513 -9.04 -11.45 -24.56
CA ILE A 513 -10.05 -11.70 -23.50
C ILE A 513 -11.18 -10.65 -23.50
N GLY A 514 -11.15 -9.66 -24.39
CA GLY A 514 -12.17 -8.61 -24.47
C GLY A 514 -12.22 -7.68 -23.26
N TYR A 515 -11.20 -7.68 -22.39
CA TYR A 515 -11.17 -6.89 -21.16
C TYR A 515 -10.56 -5.50 -21.39
N ASN A 516 -11.22 -4.47 -20.86
CA ASN A 516 -10.74 -3.10 -20.91
C ASN A 516 -10.62 -2.56 -19.48
N PRO A 517 -9.42 -2.55 -18.87
CA PRO A 517 -9.23 -2.10 -17.51
C PRO A 517 -9.53 -0.61 -17.38
N GLN A 518 -10.42 -0.26 -16.47
CA GLN A 518 -10.74 1.14 -16.17
C GLN A 518 -9.61 1.81 -15.38
N GLN A 519 -9.00 1.05 -14.48
CA GLN A 519 -7.84 1.48 -13.70
C GLN A 519 -6.63 0.62 -14.05
N VAL A 520 -5.50 1.26 -14.25
CA VAL A 520 -4.20 0.63 -14.54
C VAL A 520 -3.22 1.05 -13.47
N GLN A 521 -2.48 0.08 -12.94
CA GLN A 521 -1.41 0.34 -12.00
C GLN A 521 -0.06 0.25 -12.70
N ASP A 522 0.75 1.28 -12.53
CA ASP A 522 2.18 1.18 -12.82
C ASP A 522 2.89 0.53 -11.63
N PHE A 523 4.01 -0.10 -11.90
CA PHE A 523 4.93 -0.51 -10.85
C PHE A 523 5.29 0.69 -9.97
N TYR A 524 5.03 0.53 -8.68
CA TYR A 524 5.33 1.54 -7.66
C TYR A 524 6.63 1.17 -6.94
N PRO A 525 7.72 1.91 -7.14
CA PRO A 525 8.98 1.63 -6.48
C PRO A 525 8.91 1.91 -4.97
N THR A 526 8.38 0.95 -4.22
CA THR A 526 8.30 1.02 -2.76
C THR A 526 9.67 0.70 -2.15
N PRO A 527 10.17 1.48 -1.18
CA PRO A 527 11.46 1.22 -0.55
C PRO A 527 11.59 -0.22 -0.05
N SER A 528 12.80 -0.75 -0.05
CA SER A 528 13.13 -2.10 0.46
C SER A 528 12.31 -3.23 -0.14
N THR A 529 12.03 -3.15 -1.45
CA THR A 529 11.52 -4.28 -2.23
C THR A 529 12.52 -4.69 -3.30
N MET A 530 12.59 -5.97 -3.61
CA MET A 530 13.51 -6.52 -4.63
C MET A 530 13.35 -5.81 -5.97
N SER A 531 12.09 -5.55 -6.40
CA SER A 531 11.79 -4.85 -7.65
C SER A 531 12.23 -3.38 -7.64
N THR A 532 12.21 -2.72 -6.48
CA THR A 532 12.72 -1.35 -6.36
C THR A 532 14.24 -1.29 -6.49
N VAL A 533 14.92 -2.30 -5.93
CA VAL A 533 16.37 -2.41 -6.12
C VAL A 533 16.71 -2.67 -7.58
N MET A 534 16.00 -3.59 -8.26
CA MET A 534 16.13 -3.78 -9.72
C MET A 534 15.90 -2.47 -10.48
N TYR A 535 14.84 -1.74 -10.13
CA TYR A 535 14.49 -0.47 -10.77
C TYR A 535 15.60 0.58 -10.64
N TYR A 536 16.17 0.72 -9.45
CA TYR A 536 17.22 1.71 -9.20
C TYR A 536 18.57 1.30 -9.80
N THR A 537 18.98 0.04 -9.54
CA THR A 537 20.33 -0.44 -9.89
C THR A 537 20.46 -0.91 -11.35
N GLY A 538 19.38 -1.43 -11.93
CA GLY A 538 19.39 -2.06 -13.25
C GLY A 538 19.88 -3.50 -13.24
N VAL A 539 20.01 -4.13 -12.06
CA VAL A 539 20.38 -5.55 -11.93
C VAL A 539 19.40 -6.27 -11.02
N ASP A 540 19.24 -7.57 -11.23
CA ASP A 540 18.50 -8.46 -10.31
C ASP A 540 19.40 -8.85 -9.14
N PRO A 541 19.14 -8.43 -7.91
CA PRO A 541 19.98 -8.75 -6.75
C PRO A 541 20.15 -10.26 -6.48
N ARG A 542 19.18 -11.09 -6.93
CA ARG A 542 19.26 -12.56 -6.77
C ARG A 542 20.35 -13.19 -7.62
N THR A 543 20.67 -12.60 -8.76
CA THR A 543 21.60 -13.16 -9.76
C THR A 543 22.72 -12.21 -10.14
N MET A 544 22.63 -10.94 -9.76
CA MET A 544 23.52 -9.85 -10.16
C MET A 544 23.58 -9.63 -11.69
N LYS A 545 22.58 -10.14 -12.45
CA LYS A 545 22.49 -9.97 -13.90
C LYS A 545 21.71 -8.70 -14.25
N PRO A 546 22.05 -8.04 -15.37
CA PRO A 546 21.32 -6.86 -15.83
C PRO A 546 19.83 -7.13 -16.07
N VAL A 547 18.98 -6.15 -15.72
CA VAL A 547 17.54 -6.16 -15.93
C VAL A 547 17.12 -4.87 -16.58
N TYR A 548 16.35 -4.98 -17.66
CA TYR A 548 15.74 -3.82 -18.28
C TYR A 548 14.76 -3.15 -17.31
N THR A 549 14.80 -1.82 -17.21
CA THR A 549 13.91 -1.08 -16.31
C THR A 549 13.36 0.17 -17.01
N PRO A 550 12.02 0.28 -17.18
CA PRO A 550 11.40 1.44 -17.80
C PRO A 550 11.43 2.63 -16.82
N LYS A 551 12.42 3.53 -17.00
CA LYS A 551 12.60 4.72 -16.15
C LYS A 551 12.03 5.98 -16.77
N ASN A 552 11.97 6.04 -18.11
CA ASN A 552 11.48 7.21 -18.83
C ASN A 552 9.98 7.40 -18.58
N PRO A 553 9.51 8.58 -18.13
CA PRO A 553 8.09 8.84 -17.91
C PRO A 553 7.22 8.66 -19.16
N HIS A 554 7.76 8.99 -20.36
CA HIS A 554 7.04 8.83 -21.61
C HIS A 554 6.85 7.35 -21.97
N GLU A 555 7.89 6.53 -21.78
CA GLU A 555 7.79 5.07 -21.93
C GLU A 555 6.76 4.46 -20.98
N LYS A 556 6.76 4.87 -19.71
CA LYS A 556 5.73 4.43 -18.75
C LYS A 556 4.32 4.84 -19.20
N ALA A 557 4.17 6.04 -19.77
CA ALA A 557 2.90 6.49 -20.32
C ALA A 557 2.45 5.62 -21.50
N MET A 558 3.38 5.23 -22.39
CA MET A 558 3.09 4.30 -23.48
C MET A 558 2.67 2.92 -22.99
N GLN A 559 3.38 2.34 -22.01
CA GLN A 559 3.02 1.04 -21.45
C GLN A 559 1.63 1.07 -20.78
N ARG A 560 1.27 2.14 -20.07
CA ARG A 560 -0.09 2.35 -19.56
C ARG A 560 -1.11 2.48 -20.67
N ALA A 561 -0.81 3.27 -21.70
CA ALA A 561 -1.69 3.50 -22.84
C ALA A 561 -2.02 2.20 -23.57
N LEU A 562 -1.05 1.29 -23.71
CA LEU A 562 -1.25 -0.05 -24.29
C LEU A 562 -2.28 -0.85 -23.52
N MET A 563 -2.29 -0.81 -22.17
CA MET A 563 -3.31 -1.48 -21.38
C MET A 563 -4.72 -0.87 -21.55
N GLN A 564 -4.80 0.39 -21.95
CA GLN A 564 -6.05 1.12 -22.21
C GLN A 564 -6.14 1.56 -23.67
N TYR A 565 -5.72 0.73 -24.61
CA TYR A 565 -5.59 1.04 -26.02
C TYR A 565 -6.91 1.48 -26.69
N ARG A 566 -8.06 1.06 -26.12
CA ARG A 566 -9.39 1.46 -26.62
C ARG A 566 -9.75 2.91 -26.29
N ASN A 567 -9.03 3.56 -25.36
CA ASN A 567 -9.26 4.96 -25.04
C ASN A 567 -8.73 5.87 -26.16
N PRO A 568 -9.59 6.67 -26.83
CA PRO A 568 -9.16 7.53 -27.95
C PRO A 568 -8.07 8.53 -27.57
N ALA A 569 -7.97 8.93 -26.30
CA ALA A 569 -6.91 9.84 -25.82
C ALA A 569 -5.52 9.19 -25.83
N ASN A 570 -5.44 7.86 -25.80
CA ASN A 570 -4.19 7.11 -25.78
C ASN A 570 -3.67 6.79 -27.20
N TYR A 571 -4.39 7.15 -28.25
CA TYR A 571 -4.10 6.72 -29.63
C TYR A 571 -2.66 6.96 -30.06
N GLU A 572 -2.15 8.18 -29.88
CA GLU A 572 -0.79 8.53 -30.33
C GLU A 572 0.28 7.77 -29.54
N LEU A 573 0.09 7.61 -28.22
CA LEU A 573 1.00 6.82 -27.37
C LEU A 573 0.99 5.33 -27.76
N VAL A 574 -0.18 4.78 -28.06
CA VAL A 574 -0.30 3.37 -28.51
C VAL A 574 0.36 3.19 -29.86
N LYS A 575 0.13 4.11 -30.80
CA LYS A 575 0.75 4.08 -32.13
C LYS A 575 2.28 4.12 -32.03
N GLU A 576 2.82 5.05 -31.25
CA GLU A 576 4.27 5.18 -31.01
C GLU A 576 4.83 3.92 -30.37
N ALA A 577 4.14 3.36 -29.36
CA ALA A 577 4.54 2.13 -28.68
C ALA A 577 4.62 0.94 -29.66
N LEU A 578 3.66 0.82 -30.58
CA LEU A 578 3.64 -0.24 -31.59
C LEU A 578 4.80 -0.07 -32.59
N HIS A 579 5.13 1.15 -33.00
CA HIS A 579 6.30 1.43 -33.84
C HIS A 579 7.62 1.04 -33.13
N ILE A 580 7.78 1.43 -31.86
CA ILE A 580 8.97 1.08 -31.07
C ILE A 580 9.10 -0.44 -30.91
N ALA A 581 7.98 -1.15 -30.74
CA ALA A 581 7.96 -2.60 -30.60
C ALA A 581 8.16 -3.33 -31.94
N GLY A 582 8.07 -2.64 -33.10
CA GLY A 582 8.06 -3.23 -34.44
C GLY A 582 6.80 -4.06 -34.72
N ARG A 583 5.63 -3.57 -34.21
CA ARG A 583 4.34 -4.25 -34.27
C ARG A 583 3.27 -3.39 -34.98
N GLU A 584 3.65 -2.78 -36.11
CA GLU A 584 2.74 -2.04 -36.98
C GLU A 584 1.59 -2.90 -37.53
N ASP A 585 1.76 -4.22 -37.57
CA ASP A 585 0.74 -5.21 -37.92
C ASP A 585 -0.52 -5.08 -37.04
N LEU A 586 -0.38 -4.54 -35.83
CA LEU A 586 -1.49 -4.30 -34.90
C LEU A 586 -2.23 -2.96 -35.15
N ILE A 587 -1.85 -2.22 -36.21
CA ILE A 587 -2.53 -0.98 -36.66
C ILE A 587 -3.33 -1.33 -37.93
N GLY A 588 -4.62 -1.57 -37.81
CA GLY A 588 -5.45 -2.00 -38.92
C GLY A 588 -6.92 -2.10 -38.58
N PHE A 589 -7.67 -2.77 -39.46
CA PHE A 589 -9.11 -2.97 -39.30
C PHE A 589 -9.48 -4.41 -38.89
N GLY A 590 -8.51 -5.31 -38.90
CA GLY A 590 -8.70 -6.70 -38.51
C GLY A 590 -8.97 -6.88 -37.01
N PRO A 591 -9.54 -8.01 -36.60
CA PRO A 591 -9.82 -8.32 -35.20
C PRO A 591 -8.54 -8.44 -34.35
N GLU A 592 -7.41 -8.75 -34.98
CA GLU A 592 -6.08 -8.83 -34.37
C GLU A 592 -5.48 -7.47 -34.03
N CYS A 593 -6.00 -6.36 -34.64
CA CYS A 593 -5.44 -5.02 -34.46
C CYS A 593 -5.89 -4.38 -33.13
N LEU A 594 -4.99 -3.60 -32.53
CA LEU A 594 -5.27 -2.84 -31.32
C LEU A 594 -5.94 -1.49 -31.62
N ILE A 595 -5.46 -0.81 -32.66
CA ILE A 595 -5.98 0.50 -33.08
C ILE A 595 -6.21 0.55 -34.60
N LYS A 596 -7.20 1.38 -35.01
CA LYS A 596 -7.48 1.63 -36.42
C LYS A 596 -6.60 2.78 -36.94
N PRO A 597 -6.15 2.75 -38.21
CA PRO A 597 -5.47 3.89 -38.82
C PRO A 597 -6.38 5.13 -38.77
N ARG A 598 -5.89 6.24 -38.25
CA ARG A 598 -6.59 7.52 -38.37
C ARG A 598 -6.30 8.09 -39.76
N GLN A 599 -7.33 8.31 -40.55
CA GLN A 599 -7.19 9.11 -41.79
C GLN A 599 -6.99 10.56 -41.36
N PHE A 600 -5.82 11.11 -41.61
CA PHE A 600 -5.65 12.55 -41.56
C PHE A 600 -6.56 13.12 -42.67
N LYS A 601 -7.68 13.75 -42.32
CA LYS A 601 -8.30 14.70 -43.22
C LYS A 601 -7.22 15.75 -43.52
N LYS A 602 -6.60 15.68 -44.73
CA LYS A 602 -5.78 16.78 -45.21
C LYS A 602 -6.69 18.00 -45.13
N ASP A 603 -6.31 18.99 -44.33
CA ASP A 603 -6.92 20.33 -44.30
C ASP A 603 -6.83 20.99 -45.66
N LYS A 604 -7.52 20.46 -46.69
CA LYS A 604 -7.72 21.15 -47.97
C LYS A 604 -8.83 22.21 -47.86
N ASP A 605 -9.63 22.17 -46.82
CA ASP A 605 -10.75 23.12 -46.69
C ASP A 605 -10.42 24.39 -45.91
N ARG A 606 -9.25 24.51 -45.30
CA ARG A 606 -8.84 25.76 -44.65
C ARG A 606 -8.29 26.80 -45.58
N TYR A 607 -7.80 26.39 -46.80
CA TYR A 607 -7.28 27.32 -47.77
C TYR A 607 -8.31 27.88 -48.76
N GLN A 608 -9.51 27.24 -48.88
CA GLN A 608 -10.56 27.74 -49.76
C GLN A 608 -11.45 28.84 -49.13
N ASN A 609 -11.55 28.87 -47.78
CA ASN A 609 -12.29 29.92 -47.09
C ASN A 609 -11.53 31.23 -46.90
N TYR A 610 -10.25 31.32 -47.28
CA TYR A 610 -9.46 32.57 -47.26
C TYR A 610 -9.44 33.29 -48.61
N LYS A 611 -9.84 32.62 -49.73
CA LYS A 611 -9.95 33.24 -51.06
C LYS A 611 -11.33 33.79 -51.44
N GLY A 612 -12.32 33.60 -50.59
CA GLY A 612 -13.73 33.98 -50.90
C GLY A 612 -14.22 35.32 -50.31
N LYS A 613 -13.36 36.08 -49.63
CA LYS A 613 -13.83 37.36 -48.98
C LYS A 613 -13.08 38.63 -49.42
N ASN A 614 -12.40 38.61 -50.58
CA ASN A 614 -11.85 39.85 -51.15
C ASN A 614 -12.33 40.02 -52.59
N ASN A 615 -13.59 40.36 -52.80
CA ASN A 615 -14.05 41.08 -53.99
C ASN A 615 -15.49 41.52 -53.77
N SER A 616 -15.69 42.71 -53.20
CA SER A 616 -16.80 43.60 -53.56
C SER A 616 -16.68 44.90 -52.78
N GLY A 617 -16.57 46.00 -53.49
CA GLY A 617 -16.89 47.32 -52.97
C GLY A 617 -15.78 48.37 -53.02
N LYS A 618 -15.41 48.84 -54.22
CA LYS A 618 -14.91 50.21 -54.44
C LYS A 618 -16.02 51.21 -54.15
N LYS A 619 -15.72 52.25 -53.39
CA LYS A 619 -15.91 53.69 -53.79
C LYS A 619 -15.47 54.62 -52.65
N ASP A 620 -14.49 55.43 -53.01
CA ASP A 620 -14.31 56.87 -52.87
C ASP A 620 -14.70 57.57 -51.55
N ASN A 621 -13.80 58.23 -50.84
CA ASN A 621 -13.29 59.53 -51.08
C ASN A 621 -12.41 60.13 -49.95
N LYS A 622 -11.27 60.67 -50.39
CA LYS A 622 -10.59 61.90 -50.01
C LYS A 622 -10.23 62.30 -48.57
N LYS A 623 -8.90 62.52 -48.45
CA LYS A 623 -8.20 63.68 -47.79
C LYS A 623 -8.22 63.66 -46.26
N SER A 624 -7.16 63.84 -45.53
CA SER A 624 -5.93 64.62 -45.72
C SER A 624 -4.99 64.40 -44.55
N SER A 625 -3.66 64.40 -44.84
CA SER A 625 -2.56 65.04 -44.08
C SER A 625 -2.52 64.80 -42.55
N GLY A 626 -1.46 64.33 -42.05
CA GLY A 626 -0.18 64.88 -41.80
C GLY A 626 0.57 64.27 -40.66
N LYS A 627 1.81 64.00 -40.95
CA LYS A 627 3.04 64.21 -40.14
C LYS A 627 3.23 63.59 -38.74
N ASN A 628 4.27 62.78 -38.71
CA ASN A 628 5.47 62.85 -37.83
C ASN A 628 5.38 62.65 -36.32
N GLY A 629 6.28 61.76 -35.89
CA GLY A 629 7.15 62.06 -34.75
C GLY A 629 7.24 60.86 -33.77
N SER A 630 8.23 60.06 -33.95
CA SER A 630 9.39 59.77 -33.08
C SER A 630 9.15 59.60 -31.57
N ASP A 631 9.70 58.52 -31.12
CA ASP A 631 10.57 58.36 -29.95
C ASP A 631 10.09 58.20 -28.52
N LYS A 632 10.61 57.12 -27.96
CA LYS A 632 11.24 56.95 -26.64
C LYS A 632 10.43 56.62 -25.39
N ASN A 633 10.87 55.47 -24.90
CA ASN A 633 11.23 55.13 -23.49
C ASN A 633 10.33 55.56 -22.32
N GLY A 634 10.15 54.61 -21.44
CA GLY A 634 10.11 54.91 -20.02
C GLY A 634 9.25 54.03 -19.14
N SER A 635 9.91 53.10 -18.48
CA SER A 635 9.65 52.54 -17.16
C SER A 635 8.56 53.19 -16.28
N GLY A 636 7.87 52.39 -15.51
CA GLY A 636 7.34 52.86 -14.22
C GLY A 636 6.15 52.12 -13.64
N LYS A 637 6.46 51.32 -12.69
CA LYS A 637 5.75 50.93 -11.45
C LYS A 637 4.36 51.53 -11.15
N ASN A 638 3.60 50.62 -10.57
CA ASN A 638 2.83 50.72 -9.30
C ASN A 638 1.31 50.85 -9.32
N SER A 639 0.77 49.86 -8.65
CA SER A 639 -0.22 49.92 -7.54
C SER A 639 -1.70 50.27 -7.84
N GLY A 640 -2.52 49.37 -7.35
CA GLY A 640 -3.55 49.82 -6.43
C GLY A 640 -5.02 49.56 -6.74
N LYS A 641 -5.57 48.62 -6.02
CA LYS A 641 -6.84 48.71 -5.24
C LYS A 641 -8.23 48.75 -5.92
N HIS A 642 -9.02 47.81 -5.41
CA HIS A 642 -10.42 47.90 -4.94
C HIS A 642 -11.56 48.18 -5.92
N SER A 643 -12.56 47.31 -5.96
CA SER A 643 -13.79 47.27 -5.15
C SER A 643 -14.78 46.33 -5.84
N GLU A 644 -15.32 45.39 -5.14
CA GLU A 644 -16.60 45.25 -4.44
C GLU A 644 -17.91 45.53 -5.24
N ARG A 645 -18.83 44.58 -5.00
CA ARG A 645 -20.32 44.64 -5.03
C ARG A 645 -20.99 44.38 -6.39
N ASN A 646 -22.08 43.66 -6.46
CA ASN A 646 -23.15 43.22 -5.54
C ASN A 646 -24.06 42.23 -6.26
N GLN A 647 -24.59 41.27 -5.54
CA GLN A 647 -25.99 40.90 -5.27
C GLN A 647 -26.94 40.83 -6.53
N GLY A 648 -27.69 39.81 -6.67
CA GLY A 648 -28.80 39.38 -5.91
C GLY A 648 -29.80 38.52 -6.69
N ARG A 649 -30.41 37.58 -5.99
CA ARG A 649 -31.86 37.22 -5.91
C ARG A 649 -32.59 36.80 -7.20
N ASN A 650 -33.42 35.79 -7.24
CA ASN A 650 -34.43 35.12 -6.40
C ASN A 650 -34.97 33.94 -7.21
N ALA A 651 -35.19 32.80 -6.70
CA ALA A 651 -36.30 32.23 -5.93
C ALA A 651 -37.62 32.01 -6.74
N LYS A 652 -38.09 30.79 -6.64
CA LYS A 652 -39.43 30.26 -6.32
C LYS A 652 -39.87 29.12 -7.23
N THR A 653 -39.92 27.97 -6.63
CA THR A 653 -41.08 27.16 -6.18
C THR A 653 -42.25 26.95 -7.18
N LYS A 654 -42.57 25.66 -7.39
CA LYS A 654 -43.86 25.07 -6.97
C LYS A 654 -43.96 23.58 -7.31
N ASN A 655 -44.21 22.84 -6.26
CA ASN A 655 -45.11 21.72 -6.06
C ASN A 655 -46.12 21.36 -7.17
N SER A 656 -46.27 20.03 -7.40
CA SER A 656 -47.61 19.44 -7.15
C SER A 656 -47.56 17.91 -7.18
N LYS A 657 -48.21 17.38 -6.17
CA LYS A 657 -48.63 16.01 -5.86
C LYS A 657 -49.50 15.37 -6.96
N LYS A 658 -49.45 14.00 -6.98
CA LYS A 658 -50.59 13.06 -6.84
C LYS A 658 -50.06 11.66 -7.15
N GLN A 659 -50.03 10.73 -6.21
CA GLN A 659 -51.05 9.79 -5.72
C GLN A 659 -51.83 9.05 -6.82
N ASN A 660 -51.63 7.75 -6.92
CA ASN A 660 -52.55 6.63 -6.63
C ASN A 660 -52.00 5.36 -7.28
N SER A 661 -51.74 4.35 -6.57
CA SER A 661 -52.51 3.31 -5.88
C SER A 661 -52.92 2.13 -6.78
N LYS A 662 -52.62 0.99 -6.23
CA LYS A 662 -53.34 -0.30 -6.30
C LYS A 662 -52.89 -1.38 -7.30
N ASN A 663 -52.37 -2.39 -6.64
CA ASN A 663 -52.93 -3.78 -6.59
C ASN A 663 -52.64 -4.72 -7.77
N ARG A 664 -52.06 -5.79 -7.50
CA ARG A 664 -52.42 -7.16 -7.10
C ARG A 664 -51.63 -8.25 -7.85
N LYS A 665 -51.12 -9.13 -7.02
CA LYS A 665 -51.11 -10.61 -7.14
C LYS A 665 -50.57 -11.28 -8.44
N ARG A 666 -49.47 -11.96 -8.38
CA ARG A 666 -49.33 -13.38 -8.03
C ARG A 666 -47.87 -13.69 -7.75
#